data_b93c392dac464e3755d8c4cfc29bf5c8
#
_entry.id   b93c392dac464e3755d8c4cfc29bf5c8
#
_cell.length_a   1.000
_cell.length_b   1.000
_cell.length_c   1.000
_cell.angle_alpha   90.00
_cell.angle_beta   90.00
_cell.angle_gamma   90.00
#
_symmetry.space_group_name_H-M   'P 1'
#
loop_
_entity.id
_entity.type
_entity.pdbx_description
1 polymer ?
#
loop_
_entity_poly.entity_id
_entity_poly.type
_entity_poly.pdbx_seq_one_letter_code
_entity_poly.pdbx_strand_id
1 'polypeptide(L)'
;MRVPDLGENRRFGSFELTVYYTLLAMSTPMSQPPVNRFTVADIRKTFLAFYAERSHTVVPSSSLVPGNDPTLMFVNSGMVQFKDVFLGSDKRSYNRAASVQACLRAGGKHNDLENVGYTARHHTFFEMLGNWSFGDYFKRESLLWSWELLTEVFKLPKERLLATVYADDDEAYDIWTQVIGLPPERVIRIGDNKGGRYKSDNFWMMADTGPCGPCSEIFYDHGAHIPGGPPGSPDEDGDRFIEIWNNVFMQYNMADDGSVSPLPAPCVDTGMGLERLAAILQGVHSNYDIDVFQALIAAAARETACADVTTPSLKVIADHIRATAFLVSDGVVPGNEGRGYVQRRIIRRAIRHGYKLGQMKPFFHKLVPDLVVLMGDAYPNLAVKAQQVMDVLRVEEERFYETLATGMDILDAALPQGMSTLAGDVAFKLHDTYGFPLDLTQDVCRERQVAVDVAGFDAAMTRQKEQARAAGKFKMDKALDYTGASNEFVGYGQLSSPAKVLGLYVDGTAVAELSAGQTGVVVLDTTPFYSESGGQVGDAGVLVADGLQFDVNDTQKIKGDVFGHHGVLVTGTLKRGDAVQAKVDTDLRAATVRNHSATHLMHTALRTVLGEHVQQKGSLVDAGKTRFDFTHNAPVTDAQLREIERLVNREIVTN
;
A
#
# COMPACT_ATOMS: atom_id res chain seq x y z
N MET A 1 11.93 -17.50 -68.91
CA MET A 1 12.77 -18.55 -68.29
C MET A 1 12.24 -18.78 -66.90
N ARG A 2 11.99 -20.03 -66.60
CA ARG A 2 11.22 -20.62 -65.52
C ARG A 2 11.55 -20.11 -64.09
N VAL A 3 10.52 -19.83 -63.35
CA VAL A 3 10.45 -19.80 -61.88
C VAL A 3 10.43 -21.26 -61.42
N PRO A 4 11.07 -21.65 -60.31
CA PRO A 4 10.61 -22.76 -59.51
C PRO A 4 10.01 -22.27 -58.22
N ASP A 5 8.81 -22.74 -58.01
CA ASP A 5 8.02 -22.93 -56.81
C ASP A 5 8.79 -23.75 -55.75
N LEU A 6 8.81 -23.29 -54.49
CA LEU A 6 9.05 -24.12 -53.33
C LEU A 6 8.23 -23.57 -52.14
N GLY A 7 7.03 -24.11 -52.01
CA GLY A 7 6.35 -24.12 -50.74
C GLY A 7 7.07 -25.01 -49.75
N GLU A 8 7.10 -24.57 -48.51
CA GLU A 8 7.03 -25.47 -47.34
C GLU A 8 6.70 -24.68 -46.07
N ASN A 9 5.54 -25.03 -45.55
CA ASN A 9 5.10 -24.79 -44.18
C ASN A 9 6.16 -25.24 -43.18
N ARG A 10 6.69 -24.32 -42.36
CA ARG A 10 7.29 -24.72 -41.08
C ARG A 10 6.30 -24.45 -39.95
N ARG A 11 5.63 -25.52 -39.55
CA ARG A 11 4.96 -25.64 -38.25
C ARG A 11 6.05 -25.51 -37.17
N PHE A 12 5.84 -24.55 -36.26
CA PHE A 12 6.59 -24.52 -35.01
C PHE A 12 6.15 -25.71 -34.18
N GLY A 13 7.12 -26.57 -33.86
CA GLY A 13 6.93 -27.76 -33.07
C GLY A 13 6.50 -27.42 -31.64
N SER A 14 5.50 -28.15 -31.23
CA SER A 14 5.13 -28.34 -29.82
C SER A 14 6.35 -28.87 -29.05
N PHE A 15 6.91 -28.09 -28.13
CA PHE A 15 7.86 -28.62 -27.17
C PHE A 15 7.08 -29.43 -26.15
N GLU A 16 7.32 -30.74 -26.14
CA GLU A 16 6.78 -31.67 -25.15
C GLU A 16 7.30 -31.33 -23.75
N LEU A 17 6.39 -30.92 -22.89
CA LEU A 17 6.58 -30.73 -21.44
C LEU A 17 6.28 -32.06 -20.71
N THR A 18 6.80 -33.18 -21.19
CA THR A 18 6.46 -34.52 -20.63
C THR A 18 7.61 -35.21 -19.88
N VAL A 19 8.74 -34.55 -19.60
CA VAL A 19 9.92 -35.26 -19.06
C VAL A 19 10.21 -34.98 -17.58
N TYR A 20 9.51 -34.12 -16.86
CA TYR A 20 9.88 -33.81 -15.48
C TYR A 20 8.99 -34.42 -14.36
N TYR A 21 7.99 -35.22 -14.68
CA TYR A 21 7.15 -35.87 -13.65
C TYR A 21 7.56 -37.30 -13.28
N THR A 22 8.60 -37.88 -13.88
CA THR A 22 8.90 -39.34 -13.70
C THR A 22 10.12 -39.63 -12.80
N LEU A 23 10.79 -38.65 -12.22
CA LEU A 23 11.99 -38.85 -11.40
C LEU A 23 11.87 -38.58 -9.90
N LEU A 24 10.66 -38.31 -9.37
CA LEU A 24 10.42 -38.12 -7.93
C LEU A 24 9.57 -39.23 -7.29
N ALA A 25 9.40 -40.36 -7.96
CA ALA A 25 8.61 -41.49 -7.44
C ALA A 25 9.46 -42.69 -7.07
N MET A 26 10.51 -42.52 -6.28
CA MET A 26 11.14 -43.67 -5.61
C MET A 26 11.74 -43.26 -4.26
N SER A 27 11.05 -43.69 -3.23
CA SER A 27 11.48 -44.01 -1.85
C SER A 27 10.85 -43.14 -0.74
N THR A 28 9.62 -43.49 -0.35
CA THR A 28 9.22 -43.54 1.06
C THR A 28 7.96 -44.41 1.20
N PRO A 29 7.76 -45.17 2.28
CA PRO A 29 6.64 -46.10 2.38
C PRO A 29 5.32 -45.40 2.51
N MET A 30 4.40 -45.77 1.64
CA MET A 30 3.01 -45.31 1.57
C MET A 30 2.25 -45.54 2.86
N SER A 31 1.85 -44.50 3.52
CA SER A 31 0.74 -44.52 4.49
C SER A 31 -0.44 -43.76 3.90
N GLN A 32 -1.52 -44.48 3.63
CA GLN A 32 -2.90 -44.09 3.28
C GLN A 32 -3.15 -43.36 1.94
N PRO A 33 -4.25 -43.71 1.22
CA PRO A 33 -4.63 -43.02 -0.01
C PRO A 33 -4.99 -41.56 0.27
N PRO A 34 -4.75 -40.63 -0.68
CA PRO A 34 -5.03 -39.22 -0.47
C PRO A 34 -6.53 -39.02 -0.26
N VAL A 35 -6.89 -38.57 0.91
CA VAL A 35 -8.13 -37.82 1.12
C VAL A 35 -8.18 -36.75 0.05
N ASN A 36 -9.33 -36.53 -0.55
CA ASN A 36 -9.59 -35.53 -1.59
C ASN A 36 -9.15 -34.16 -1.06
N ARG A 37 -7.87 -33.80 -1.25
CA ARG A 37 -7.28 -32.56 -0.69
C ARG A 37 -7.59 -31.43 -1.65
N PHE A 38 -8.39 -30.45 -1.18
CA PHE A 38 -8.61 -29.21 -1.90
C PHE A 38 -7.28 -28.47 -2.09
N THR A 39 -6.92 -28.18 -3.34
CA THR A 39 -5.84 -27.22 -3.62
C THR A 39 -6.30 -25.81 -3.32
N VAL A 40 -5.37 -24.85 -3.17
CA VAL A 40 -5.70 -23.41 -3.04
C VAL A 40 -6.56 -22.94 -4.22
N ALA A 41 -6.33 -23.42 -5.43
CA ALA A 41 -7.13 -23.13 -6.61
C ALA A 41 -8.56 -23.68 -6.49
N ASP A 42 -8.74 -24.90 -5.99
CA ASP A 42 -10.05 -25.50 -5.76
C ASP A 42 -10.85 -24.72 -4.71
N ILE A 43 -10.20 -24.28 -3.64
CA ILE A 43 -10.84 -23.48 -2.58
C ILE A 43 -11.37 -22.16 -3.13
N ARG A 44 -10.56 -21.41 -3.91
CA ARG A 44 -11.00 -20.16 -4.56
C ARG A 44 -12.23 -20.41 -5.43
N LYS A 45 -12.16 -21.41 -6.29
CA LYS A 45 -13.25 -21.77 -7.22
C LYS A 45 -14.52 -22.19 -6.49
N THR A 46 -14.39 -23.04 -5.47
CA THR A 46 -15.53 -23.54 -4.68
C THR A 46 -16.21 -22.41 -3.93
N PHE A 47 -15.46 -21.52 -3.28
CA PHE A 47 -16.00 -20.37 -2.56
C PHE A 47 -16.80 -19.44 -3.51
N LEU A 48 -16.20 -19.04 -4.62
CA LEU A 48 -16.85 -18.16 -5.59
C LEU A 48 -18.10 -18.79 -6.20
N ALA A 49 -18.06 -20.08 -6.55
CA ALA A 49 -19.19 -20.81 -7.09
C ALA A 49 -20.33 -20.90 -6.06
N PHE A 50 -20.04 -21.23 -4.79
CA PHE A 50 -21.01 -21.31 -3.72
C PHE A 50 -21.80 -20.01 -3.53
N TYR A 51 -21.13 -18.87 -3.56
CA TYR A 51 -21.78 -17.57 -3.42
C TYR A 51 -22.44 -17.10 -4.73
N ALA A 52 -21.90 -17.45 -5.90
CA ALA A 52 -22.55 -17.17 -7.18
C ALA A 52 -23.91 -17.86 -7.29
N GLU A 53 -24.03 -19.13 -6.83
CA GLU A 53 -25.31 -19.86 -6.75
C GLU A 53 -26.32 -19.20 -5.81
N ARG A 54 -25.86 -18.34 -4.88
CA ARG A 54 -26.66 -17.52 -3.95
C ARG A 54 -26.82 -16.08 -4.42
N SER A 55 -26.73 -15.87 -5.74
CA SER A 55 -26.95 -14.58 -6.41
C SER A 55 -25.93 -13.49 -6.03
N HIS A 56 -24.72 -13.87 -5.62
CA HIS A 56 -23.63 -12.90 -5.45
C HIS A 56 -22.93 -12.66 -6.78
N THR A 57 -22.67 -11.40 -7.08
CA THR A 57 -21.81 -11.02 -8.21
C THR A 57 -20.36 -11.31 -7.85
N VAL A 58 -19.68 -12.12 -8.65
CA VAL A 58 -18.25 -12.37 -8.49
C VAL A 58 -17.49 -11.13 -8.96
N VAL A 59 -16.77 -10.48 -8.03
CA VAL A 59 -16.01 -9.25 -8.26
C VAL A 59 -14.53 -9.58 -8.22
N PRO A 60 -13.72 -9.12 -9.19
CA PRO A 60 -12.27 -9.31 -9.16
C PRO A 60 -11.62 -8.67 -7.93
N SER A 61 -10.44 -9.17 -7.54
CA SER A 61 -9.59 -8.50 -6.56
C SER A 61 -9.28 -7.08 -7.02
N SER A 62 -9.46 -6.12 -6.13
CA SER A 62 -8.95 -4.77 -6.37
C SER A 62 -7.43 -4.73 -6.25
N SER A 63 -6.80 -3.66 -6.76
CA SER A 63 -5.39 -3.40 -6.57
C SER A 63 -5.03 -3.33 -5.07
N LEU A 64 -3.82 -3.76 -4.71
CA LEU A 64 -3.27 -3.58 -3.36
C LEU A 64 -3.09 -2.10 -2.99
N VAL A 65 -3.07 -1.20 -3.98
CA VAL A 65 -2.99 0.25 -3.78
C VAL A 65 -4.41 0.81 -3.74
N PRO A 66 -4.90 1.25 -2.56
CA PRO A 66 -6.25 1.80 -2.46
C PRO A 66 -6.37 3.09 -3.27
N GLY A 67 -7.40 3.17 -4.13
CA GLY A 67 -7.61 4.31 -5.03
C GLY A 67 -8.12 5.57 -4.32
N ASN A 68 -9.01 5.40 -3.32
CA ASN A 68 -9.78 6.49 -2.72
C ASN A 68 -9.58 6.64 -1.21
N ASP A 69 -8.62 5.95 -0.60
CA ASP A 69 -8.38 6.05 0.84
C ASP A 69 -6.94 6.45 1.15
N PRO A 70 -6.67 7.73 1.43
CA PRO A 70 -5.33 8.21 1.77
C PRO A 70 -4.85 7.73 3.15
N THR A 71 -5.74 7.21 4.01
CA THR A 71 -5.40 6.71 5.34
C THR A 71 -4.80 5.31 5.32
N LEU A 72 -5.04 4.55 4.25
CA LEU A 72 -4.53 3.20 4.06
C LEU A 72 -3.32 3.19 3.14
N MET A 73 -2.26 2.58 3.60
CA MET A 73 -1.08 2.35 2.78
C MET A 73 -1.33 1.28 1.71
N PHE A 74 -1.97 0.17 2.11
CA PHE A 74 -2.33 -0.95 1.25
C PHE A 74 -3.72 -1.49 1.61
N VAL A 75 -4.32 -2.20 0.68
CA VAL A 75 -5.54 -2.96 0.92
C VAL A 75 -5.22 -4.10 1.89
N ASN A 76 -5.78 -4.04 3.09
CA ASN A 76 -5.54 -4.97 4.19
C ASN A 76 -6.72 -5.90 4.51
N SER A 77 -7.85 -5.69 3.82
CA SER A 77 -9.08 -6.50 3.95
C SER A 77 -9.94 -6.43 2.68
N GLY A 78 -10.84 -7.39 2.51
CA GLY A 78 -11.70 -7.49 1.34
C GLY A 78 -12.68 -6.34 1.17
N MET A 79 -13.09 -5.71 2.26
CA MET A 79 -14.09 -4.65 2.25
C MET A 79 -13.59 -3.30 1.70
N VAL A 80 -12.27 -3.10 1.60
CA VAL A 80 -11.71 -1.78 1.23
C VAL A 80 -12.27 -1.27 -0.10
N GLN A 81 -12.44 -2.14 -1.08
CA GLN A 81 -13.03 -1.79 -2.38
C GLN A 81 -14.53 -1.43 -2.32
N PHE A 82 -15.21 -1.72 -1.21
CA PHE A 82 -16.64 -1.50 -1.01
C PHE A 82 -16.98 -0.45 0.06
N LYS A 83 -15.96 0.23 0.62
CA LYS A 83 -16.15 1.23 1.68
C LYS A 83 -17.24 2.24 1.35
N ASP A 84 -17.19 2.82 0.15
CA ASP A 84 -18.14 3.84 -0.30
C ASP A 84 -19.55 3.27 -0.54
N VAL A 85 -19.65 1.97 -0.84
CA VAL A 85 -20.93 1.26 -0.97
C VAL A 85 -21.60 1.11 0.39
N PHE A 86 -20.85 0.73 1.44
CA PHE A 86 -21.37 0.63 2.81
C PHE A 86 -21.85 2.00 3.34
N LEU A 87 -21.15 3.06 3.00
CA LEU A 87 -21.51 4.44 3.37
C LEU A 87 -22.66 5.01 2.52
N GLY A 88 -23.09 4.31 1.46
CA GLY A 88 -24.13 4.75 0.55
C GLY A 88 -23.72 5.85 -0.44
N SER A 89 -22.44 6.21 -0.48
CA SER A 89 -21.89 7.20 -1.42
C SER A 89 -21.60 6.63 -2.82
N ASP A 90 -21.41 5.31 -2.94
CA ASP A 90 -21.31 4.59 -4.21
C ASP A 90 -22.48 3.61 -4.35
N LYS A 91 -23.01 3.49 -5.58
CA LYS A 91 -24.09 2.55 -5.90
C LYS A 91 -23.63 1.57 -6.97
N ARG A 92 -23.68 0.29 -6.65
CA ARG A 92 -23.39 -0.80 -7.58
C ARG A 92 -24.67 -1.31 -8.22
N SER A 93 -24.55 -2.00 -9.35
CA SER A 93 -25.66 -2.68 -10.02
C SER A 93 -26.10 -3.98 -9.33
N TYR A 94 -25.50 -4.31 -8.20
CA TYR A 94 -25.74 -5.52 -7.41
C TYR A 94 -25.76 -5.18 -5.92
N ASN A 95 -26.51 -5.99 -5.14
CA ASN A 95 -26.60 -5.87 -3.68
C ASN A 95 -25.84 -6.98 -2.95
N ARG A 96 -25.30 -7.95 -3.70
CA ARG A 96 -24.46 -9.05 -3.16
C ARG A 96 -23.20 -9.17 -3.98
N ALA A 97 -22.08 -9.33 -3.32
CA ALA A 97 -20.80 -9.55 -3.97
C ALA A 97 -20.02 -10.68 -3.29
N ALA A 98 -19.16 -11.35 -4.06
CA ALA A 98 -18.15 -12.28 -3.55
C ALA A 98 -16.83 -12.05 -4.29
N SER A 99 -15.73 -12.16 -3.58
CA SER A 99 -14.38 -11.93 -4.14
C SER A 99 -13.33 -12.75 -3.40
N VAL A 100 -12.24 -13.02 -4.08
CA VAL A 100 -10.96 -13.41 -3.48
C VAL A 100 -10.04 -12.21 -3.56
N GLN A 101 -9.92 -11.46 -2.47
CA GLN A 101 -9.18 -10.21 -2.44
C GLN A 101 -7.74 -10.44 -2.00
N ALA A 102 -6.78 -9.99 -2.81
CA ALA A 102 -5.39 -9.87 -2.42
C ALA A 102 -5.23 -8.80 -1.33
N CYS A 103 -4.59 -9.13 -0.23
CA CYS A 103 -4.39 -8.25 0.92
C CYS A 103 -2.91 -8.17 1.29
N LEU A 104 -2.48 -7.01 1.80
CA LEU A 104 -1.12 -6.79 2.27
C LEU A 104 -1.09 -6.16 3.67
N ARG A 105 -0.33 -6.79 4.60
CA ARG A 105 -0.09 -6.31 5.96
C ARG A 105 1.41 -6.23 6.24
N ALA A 106 2.04 -5.17 5.72
CA ALA A 106 3.49 -4.95 5.82
C ALA A 106 3.86 -3.52 6.23
N GLY A 107 2.92 -2.77 6.81
CA GLY A 107 3.13 -1.40 7.28
C GLY A 107 1.84 -0.71 7.71
N GLY A 108 1.95 0.39 8.43
CA GLY A 108 0.82 1.10 9.01
C GLY A 108 0.26 0.41 10.26
N LYS A 109 -1.05 0.49 10.47
CA LYS A 109 -1.74 -0.06 11.65
C LYS A 109 -1.68 -1.60 11.72
N HIS A 110 -1.63 -2.27 10.56
CA HIS A 110 -1.52 -3.73 10.45
C HIS A 110 -0.16 -4.08 9.83
N ASN A 111 0.72 -4.67 10.63
CA ASN A 111 2.08 -5.02 10.22
C ASN A 111 2.46 -6.40 10.75
N ASP A 112 2.41 -7.41 9.90
CA ASP A 112 2.75 -8.80 10.25
C ASP A 112 4.19 -9.17 9.87
N LEU A 113 4.97 -8.22 9.32
CA LEU A 113 6.29 -8.48 8.73
C LEU A 113 7.26 -9.22 9.66
N GLU A 114 7.24 -8.87 10.95
CA GLU A 114 8.16 -9.45 11.94
C GLU A 114 7.84 -10.90 12.29
N ASN A 115 6.58 -11.30 12.13
CA ASN A 115 6.09 -12.65 12.43
C ASN A 115 6.27 -13.63 11.27
N VAL A 116 6.50 -13.10 10.05
CA VAL A 116 6.62 -13.89 8.83
C VAL A 116 7.81 -14.83 8.89
N GLY A 117 7.55 -16.11 8.66
CA GLY A 117 8.54 -17.19 8.69
C GLY A 117 8.77 -17.80 10.08
N TYR A 118 8.31 -17.16 11.16
CA TYR A 118 8.51 -17.59 12.54
C TYR A 118 7.24 -18.10 13.23
N THR A 119 6.08 -17.74 12.72
CA THR A 119 4.77 -18.26 13.16
C THR A 119 4.15 -19.11 12.06
N ALA A 120 3.14 -19.92 12.42
CA ALA A 120 2.47 -20.80 11.47
C ALA A 120 1.50 -20.07 10.52
N ARG A 121 1.03 -18.88 10.89
CA ARG A 121 -0.19 -18.25 10.31
C ARG A 121 -0.05 -16.82 9.80
N HIS A 122 1.09 -16.13 10.00
CA HIS A 122 1.28 -14.73 9.59
C HIS A 122 2.00 -14.62 8.26
N HIS A 123 1.48 -13.72 7.42
CA HIS A 123 1.98 -13.43 6.06
C HIS A 123 1.99 -11.93 5.82
N THR A 124 2.91 -11.43 4.97
CA THR A 124 2.80 -10.06 4.44
C THR A 124 1.70 -9.96 3.41
N PHE A 125 1.63 -10.92 2.50
CA PHE A 125 0.58 -11.06 1.49
C PHE A 125 -0.26 -12.28 1.79
N PHE A 126 -1.58 -12.14 1.75
CA PHE A 126 -2.53 -13.23 1.88
C PHE A 126 -3.78 -12.96 1.04
N GLU A 127 -4.56 -14.01 0.83
CA GLU A 127 -5.81 -13.91 0.11
C GLU A 127 -6.99 -14.00 1.08
N MET A 128 -7.91 -13.04 0.97
CA MET A 128 -9.12 -13.00 1.77
C MET A 128 -10.32 -13.37 0.91
N LEU A 129 -10.96 -14.47 1.24
CA LEU A 129 -12.25 -14.89 0.69
C LEU A 129 -13.33 -14.06 1.39
N GLY A 130 -14.08 -13.27 0.64
CA GLY A 130 -15.10 -12.40 1.21
C GLY A 130 -16.42 -12.46 0.46
N ASN A 131 -17.52 -12.35 1.21
CA ASN A 131 -18.85 -12.14 0.68
C ASN A 131 -19.53 -10.97 1.38
N TRP A 132 -20.29 -10.21 0.62
CA TRP A 132 -20.88 -8.95 1.07
C TRP A 132 -22.37 -8.90 0.75
N SER A 133 -23.14 -8.30 1.68
CA SER A 133 -24.51 -7.89 1.49
C SER A 133 -24.63 -6.39 1.72
N PHE A 134 -25.14 -5.67 0.74
CA PHE A 134 -25.36 -4.24 0.80
C PHE A 134 -26.85 -3.96 1.03
N GLY A 135 -27.33 -4.19 2.28
CA GLY A 135 -28.72 -4.00 2.65
C GLY A 135 -29.72 -5.03 2.09
N ASP A 136 -29.26 -6.24 1.76
CA ASP A 136 -30.10 -7.32 1.24
C ASP A 136 -30.35 -8.40 2.31
N TYR A 137 -29.38 -9.27 2.59
CA TYR A 137 -29.46 -10.23 3.69
C TYR A 137 -28.60 -9.77 4.88
N PHE A 138 -28.84 -10.41 6.04
CA PHE A 138 -28.13 -10.01 7.25
C PHE A 138 -27.64 -11.25 8.05
N LYS A 139 -27.60 -11.20 9.38
CA LYS A 139 -26.96 -12.18 10.27
C LYS A 139 -27.38 -13.62 9.99
N ARG A 140 -28.69 -13.87 9.84
CA ARG A 140 -29.22 -15.23 9.71
C ARG A 140 -28.66 -15.96 8.49
N GLU A 141 -28.79 -15.37 7.32
CA GLU A 141 -28.32 -15.96 6.06
C GLU A 141 -26.78 -16.05 6.07
N SER A 142 -26.10 -15.01 6.55
CA SER A 142 -24.64 -15.00 6.63
C SER A 142 -24.11 -16.18 7.43
N LEU A 143 -24.58 -16.37 8.65
CA LEU A 143 -24.11 -17.44 9.53
C LEU A 143 -24.51 -18.84 9.01
N LEU A 144 -25.73 -18.98 8.48
CA LEU A 144 -26.17 -20.25 7.90
C LEU A 144 -25.33 -20.68 6.70
N TRP A 145 -25.05 -19.75 5.78
CA TRP A 145 -24.24 -20.05 4.59
C TRP A 145 -22.76 -20.28 4.95
N SER A 146 -22.23 -19.55 5.92
CA SER A 146 -20.88 -19.78 6.41
C SER A 146 -20.75 -21.20 7.01
N TRP A 147 -21.72 -21.61 7.83
CA TRP A 147 -21.75 -22.94 8.41
C TRP A 147 -21.93 -24.03 7.37
N GLU A 148 -22.86 -23.85 6.43
CA GLU A 148 -23.09 -24.77 5.32
C GLU A 148 -21.83 -24.97 4.47
N LEU A 149 -21.16 -23.87 4.08
CA LEU A 149 -19.95 -23.95 3.28
C LEU A 149 -18.86 -24.74 3.99
N LEU A 150 -18.63 -24.48 5.27
CA LEU A 150 -17.58 -25.16 6.04
C LEU A 150 -17.92 -26.64 6.29
N THR A 151 -19.16 -26.95 6.67
CA THR A 151 -19.51 -28.31 7.16
C THR A 151 -20.05 -29.22 6.07
N GLU A 152 -20.79 -28.67 5.09
CA GLU A 152 -21.44 -29.50 4.06
C GLU A 152 -20.68 -29.48 2.73
N VAL A 153 -19.99 -28.40 2.39
CA VAL A 153 -19.20 -28.32 1.15
C VAL A 153 -17.75 -28.71 1.41
N PHE A 154 -17.07 -28.05 2.34
CA PHE A 154 -15.68 -28.37 2.70
C PHE A 154 -15.54 -29.55 3.64
N LYS A 155 -16.64 -30.05 4.22
CA LYS A 155 -16.69 -31.23 5.09
C LYS A 155 -15.81 -31.13 6.34
N LEU A 156 -15.68 -29.94 6.91
CA LEU A 156 -14.97 -29.77 8.18
C LEU A 156 -15.74 -30.47 9.32
N PRO A 157 -15.06 -31.16 10.25
CA PRO A 157 -15.68 -31.79 11.39
C PRO A 157 -16.36 -30.76 12.29
N LYS A 158 -17.67 -30.87 12.50
CA LYS A 158 -18.47 -29.92 13.30
C LYS A 158 -17.96 -29.82 14.75
N GLU A 159 -17.45 -30.91 15.29
CA GLU A 159 -16.87 -31.00 16.62
C GLU A 159 -15.55 -30.26 16.80
N ARG A 160 -14.91 -29.82 15.70
CA ARG A 160 -13.69 -28.99 15.73
C ARG A 160 -13.96 -27.50 15.54
N LEU A 161 -15.21 -27.14 15.25
CA LEU A 161 -15.59 -25.75 15.03
C LEU A 161 -16.20 -25.16 16.30
N LEU A 162 -15.87 -23.92 16.59
CA LEU A 162 -16.51 -23.08 17.60
C LEU A 162 -16.72 -21.66 17.03
N ALA A 163 -17.63 -20.93 17.63
CA ALA A 163 -17.94 -19.57 17.23
C ALA A 163 -17.76 -18.58 18.39
N THR A 164 -17.39 -17.34 18.07
CA THR A 164 -17.47 -16.22 18.99
C THR A 164 -18.56 -15.26 18.54
N VAL A 165 -19.14 -14.52 19.48
CA VAL A 165 -20.08 -13.43 19.21
C VAL A 165 -19.77 -12.26 20.14
N TYR A 166 -20.08 -11.03 19.70
CA TYR A 166 -20.03 -9.89 20.60
C TYR A 166 -21.02 -10.08 21.76
N ALA A 167 -20.60 -9.78 23.00
CA ALA A 167 -21.35 -10.14 24.20
C ALA A 167 -22.79 -9.65 24.20
N ASP A 168 -23.06 -8.46 23.60
CA ASP A 168 -24.39 -7.86 23.52
C ASP A 168 -25.18 -8.30 22.26
N ASP A 169 -24.63 -9.19 21.42
CA ASP A 169 -25.30 -9.65 20.19
C ASP A 169 -26.06 -10.97 20.42
N ASP A 170 -27.22 -10.85 21.08
CA ASP A 170 -28.10 -12.00 21.37
C ASP A 170 -28.63 -12.64 20.10
N GLU A 171 -28.89 -11.86 19.04
CA GLU A 171 -29.39 -12.38 17.77
C GLU A 171 -28.39 -13.37 17.13
N ALA A 172 -27.10 -13.00 17.06
CA ALA A 172 -26.08 -13.89 16.52
C ALA A 172 -25.92 -15.14 17.42
N TYR A 173 -25.96 -14.98 18.73
CA TYR A 173 -25.89 -16.10 19.68
C TYR A 173 -27.06 -17.09 19.49
N ASP A 174 -28.29 -16.58 19.36
CA ASP A 174 -29.48 -17.40 19.15
C ASP A 174 -29.46 -18.11 17.79
N ILE A 175 -28.95 -17.47 16.74
CA ILE A 175 -28.77 -18.12 15.44
C ILE A 175 -27.82 -19.31 15.56
N TRP A 176 -26.69 -19.16 16.25
CA TRP A 176 -25.72 -20.24 16.45
C TRP A 176 -26.32 -21.40 17.27
N THR A 177 -26.98 -21.07 18.38
CA THR A 177 -27.43 -22.12 19.35
C THR A 177 -28.76 -22.73 18.98
N GLN A 178 -29.72 -21.94 18.49
CA GLN A 178 -31.10 -22.42 18.28
C GLN A 178 -31.39 -22.77 16.81
N VAL A 179 -30.73 -22.10 15.86
CA VAL A 179 -30.99 -22.33 14.43
C VAL A 179 -29.97 -23.30 13.83
N ILE A 180 -28.68 -23.05 14.04
CA ILE A 180 -27.57 -23.91 13.57
C ILE A 180 -27.43 -25.14 14.48
N GLY A 181 -27.75 -24.98 15.77
CA GLY A 181 -27.69 -26.05 16.76
C GLY A 181 -26.29 -26.33 17.29
N LEU A 182 -25.41 -25.32 17.25
CA LEU A 182 -24.10 -25.43 17.89
C LEU A 182 -24.29 -25.45 19.42
N PRO A 183 -23.64 -26.38 20.16
CA PRO A 183 -23.75 -26.43 21.61
C PRO A 183 -23.37 -25.09 22.27
N PRO A 184 -24.11 -24.61 23.29
CA PRO A 184 -23.86 -23.32 23.92
C PRO A 184 -22.42 -23.11 24.39
N GLU A 185 -21.76 -24.18 24.89
CA GLU A 185 -20.37 -24.17 25.32
C GLU A 185 -19.35 -23.98 24.17
N ARG A 186 -19.82 -24.02 22.90
CA ARG A 186 -19.02 -23.74 21.69
C ARG A 186 -19.32 -22.39 21.09
N VAL A 187 -20.18 -21.58 21.72
CA VAL A 187 -20.47 -20.21 21.32
C VAL A 187 -20.03 -19.26 22.42
N ILE A 188 -18.88 -18.65 22.24
CA ILE A 188 -18.21 -17.83 23.25
C ILE A 188 -18.60 -16.36 23.07
N ARG A 189 -19.08 -15.74 24.15
CA ARG A 189 -19.40 -14.30 24.16
C ARG A 189 -18.17 -13.49 24.57
N ILE A 190 -17.72 -12.58 23.71
CA ILE A 190 -16.59 -11.68 23.94
C ILE A 190 -17.09 -10.25 24.09
N GLY A 191 -16.82 -9.64 25.25
CA GLY A 191 -17.20 -8.27 25.56
C GLY A 191 -16.13 -7.24 25.13
N ASP A 192 -16.23 -6.03 25.71
CA ASP A 192 -15.28 -4.94 25.49
C ASP A 192 -13.95 -5.23 26.21
N ASN A 193 -13.14 -6.14 25.65
CA ASN A 193 -11.91 -6.65 26.28
C ASN A 193 -10.64 -5.84 25.95
N LYS A 194 -10.75 -4.75 25.12
CA LYS A 194 -9.62 -3.90 24.71
C LYS A 194 -9.68 -2.48 25.27
N GLY A 195 -10.35 -2.32 26.45
CA GLY A 195 -10.25 -1.09 27.23
C GLY A 195 -11.14 0.07 26.77
N GLY A 196 -12.36 -0.19 26.36
CA GLY A 196 -13.36 0.85 26.04
C GLY A 196 -14.57 0.30 25.30
N ARG A 197 -15.65 1.06 25.25
CA ARG A 197 -16.88 0.67 24.54
C ARG A 197 -16.57 0.42 23.06
N TYR A 198 -17.07 -0.69 22.53
CA TYR A 198 -16.80 -1.17 21.16
C TYR A 198 -15.35 -1.53 20.86
N LYS A 199 -14.46 -1.55 21.86
CA LYS A 199 -13.09 -2.06 21.74
C LYS A 199 -13.06 -3.53 22.16
N SER A 200 -13.35 -4.39 21.21
CA SER A 200 -13.50 -5.84 21.40
C SER A 200 -12.91 -6.60 20.21
N ASP A 201 -12.51 -7.85 20.42
CA ASP A 201 -12.20 -8.76 19.33
C ASP A 201 -13.43 -9.03 18.45
N ASN A 202 -14.61 -9.09 19.06
CA ASN A 202 -15.87 -9.29 18.34
C ASN A 202 -16.64 -8.01 18.00
N PHE A 203 -15.95 -6.85 17.94
CA PHE A 203 -16.50 -5.63 17.37
C PHE A 203 -15.50 -5.03 16.39
N TRP A 204 -15.80 -5.14 15.11
CA TRP A 204 -14.89 -4.75 14.04
C TRP A 204 -15.05 -3.29 13.63
N MET A 205 -13.92 -2.62 13.40
CA MET A 205 -13.83 -1.26 12.87
C MET A 205 -12.73 -1.21 11.81
N MET A 206 -13.01 -0.57 10.68
CA MET A 206 -12.05 -0.45 9.57
C MET A 206 -10.80 0.35 9.97
N ALA A 207 -11.02 1.47 10.66
CA ALA A 207 -9.99 2.37 11.18
C ALA A 207 -10.49 2.98 12.50
N ASP A 208 -9.97 4.12 12.91
CA ASP A 208 -10.49 4.83 14.08
C ASP A 208 -11.87 5.44 13.81
N THR A 209 -12.25 5.58 12.53
CA THR A 209 -13.56 6.06 12.06
C THR A 209 -14.05 5.25 10.87
N GLY A 210 -15.35 5.31 10.58
CA GLY A 210 -15.96 4.66 9.43
C GLY A 210 -16.92 3.53 9.80
N PRO A 211 -17.31 2.69 8.84
CA PRO A 211 -18.22 1.59 9.05
C PRO A 211 -17.72 0.61 10.10
N CYS A 212 -18.61 0.20 11.01
CA CYS A 212 -18.29 -0.70 12.10
C CYS A 212 -19.52 -1.52 12.55
N GLY A 213 -19.28 -2.56 13.33
CA GLY A 213 -20.35 -3.35 13.92
C GLY A 213 -19.85 -4.59 14.64
N PRO A 214 -20.76 -5.29 15.37
CA PRO A 214 -20.43 -6.55 16.00
C PRO A 214 -20.08 -7.59 14.95
N CYS A 215 -19.23 -8.54 15.34
CA CYS A 215 -18.88 -9.65 14.47
C CYS A 215 -18.99 -11.00 15.19
N SER A 216 -19.10 -12.04 14.38
CA SER A 216 -19.04 -13.42 14.79
C SER A 216 -17.92 -14.13 14.04
N GLU A 217 -16.99 -14.70 14.79
CA GLU A 217 -15.86 -15.40 14.21
C GLU A 217 -16.02 -16.91 14.36
N ILE A 218 -15.53 -17.66 13.37
CA ILE A 218 -15.50 -19.12 13.41
C ILE A 218 -14.06 -19.56 13.56
N PHE A 219 -13.82 -20.40 14.55
CA PHE A 219 -12.52 -20.96 14.89
C PHE A 219 -12.46 -22.46 14.61
N TYR A 220 -11.27 -22.93 14.29
CA TYR A 220 -10.98 -24.35 14.15
C TYR A 220 -10.01 -24.82 15.24
N ASP A 221 -10.36 -25.91 15.96
CA ASP A 221 -9.51 -26.57 16.94
C ASP A 221 -8.59 -27.60 16.26
N HIS A 222 -7.31 -27.31 16.16
CA HIS A 222 -6.30 -28.22 15.62
C HIS A 222 -6.05 -29.45 16.51
N GLY A 223 -6.54 -29.43 17.75
CA GLY A 223 -6.45 -30.54 18.70
C GLY A 223 -5.44 -30.29 19.83
N ALA A 224 -5.59 -31.10 20.89
CA ALA A 224 -4.88 -30.92 22.16
C ALA A 224 -3.34 -31.11 22.09
N HIS A 225 -2.82 -31.58 20.95
CA HIS A 225 -1.37 -31.71 20.72
C HIS A 225 -0.71 -30.39 20.34
N ILE A 226 -1.52 -29.36 20.01
CA ILE A 226 -1.06 -27.99 19.72
C ILE A 226 -1.31 -27.13 20.97
N PRO A 227 -0.32 -26.35 21.44
CA PRO A 227 -0.51 -25.44 22.58
C PRO A 227 -1.48 -24.30 22.23
N GLY A 228 -2.31 -23.91 23.20
CA GLY A 228 -3.25 -22.80 23.10
C GLY A 228 -4.60 -23.12 23.71
N GLY A 229 -5.35 -22.06 24.06
CA GLY A 229 -6.69 -22.12 24.61
C GLY A 229 -7.74 -21.56 23.67
N PRO A 230 -9.04 -21.76 23.97
CA PRO A 230 -10.11 -21.18 23.17
C PRO A 230 -10.15 -19.65 23.30
N PRO A 231 -10.79 -18.93 22.35
CA PRO A 231 -10.97 -17.49 22.42
C PRO A 231 -11.52 -17.02 23.76
N GLY A 232 -11.02 -15.91 24.29
CA GLY A 232 -11.35 -15.38 25.61
C GLY A 232 -10.63 -16.05 26.79
N SER A 233 -9.76 -17.05 26.54
CA SER A 233 -8.94 -17.68 27.55
C SER A 233 -7.56 -17.03 27.67
N PRO A 234 -6.83 -17.23 28.81
CA PRO A 234 -5.48 -16.67 28.96
C PRO A 234 -4.46 -17.14 27.90
N ASP A 235 -4.70 -18.30 27.30
CA ASP A 235 -3.82 -18.93 26.29
C ASP A 235 -4.37 -18.83 24.86
N GLU A 236 -5.27 -17.88 24.58
CA GLU A 236 -5.91 -17.68 23.27
C GLU A 236 -4.93 -17.34 22.13
N ASP A 237 -3.79 -16.74 22.44
CA ASP A 237 -2.74 -16.40 21.46
C ASP A 237 -2.01 -17.64 20.90
N GLY A 238 -2.26 -18.84 21.46
CA GLY A 238 -1.68 -20.08 20.97
C GLY A 238 -2.16 -20.49 19.57
N ASP A 239 -1.49 -21.48 18.99
CA ASP A 239 -1.76 -21.95 17.62
C ASP A 239 -2.80 -23.09 17.54
N ARG A 240 -3.47 -23.45 18.64
CA ARG A 240 -4.47 -24.52 18.66
C ARG A 240 -5.81 -24.10 18.06
N PHE A 241 -6.35 -22.96 18.52
CA PHE A 241 -7.63 -22.44 18.05
C PHE A 241 -7.36 -21.30 17.07
N ILE A 242 -7.56 -21.56 15.80
CA ILE A 242 -7.27 -20.59 14.75
C ILE A 242 -8.58 -20.03 14.20
N GLU A 243 -8.73 -18.70 14.26
CA GLU A 243 -9.78 -17.99 13.54
C GLU A 243 -9.64 -18.24 12.04
N ILE A 244 -10.67 -18.80 11.42
CA ILE A 244 -10.71 -19.08 9.99
C ILE A 244 -11.61 -18.11 9.25
N TRP A 245 -12.69 -17.62 9.86
CA TRP A 245 -13.67 -16.76 9.21
C TRP A 245 -14.27 -15.74 10.16
N ASN A 246 -14.25 -14.47 9.78
CA ASN A 246 -14.92 -13.40 10.49
C ASN A 246 -16.15 -12.94 9.71
N ASN A 247 -17.33 -12.95 10.33
CA ASN A 247 -18.59 -12.43 9.79
C ASN A 247 -18.91 -11.12 10.51
N VAL A 248 -18.76 -9.98 9.83
CA VAL A 248 -18.98 -8.66 10.39
C VAL A 248 -20.36 -8.15 9.99
N PHE A 249 -21.12 -7.70 10.99
CA PHE A 249 -22.47 -7.16 10.83
C PHE A 249 -22.40 -5.63 10.91
N MET A 250 -22.14 -5.00 9.78
CA MET A 250 -21.99 -3.57 9.65
C MET A 250 -23.32 -2.88 9.92
N GLN A 251 -23.44 -2.21 11.06
CA GLN A 251 -24.65 -1.53 11.51
C GLN A 251 -24.44 -0.04 11.74
N TYR A 252 -23.20 0.37 12.00
CA TYR A 252 -22.87 1.71 12.48
C TYR A 252 -21.76 2.34 11.64
N ASN A 253 -21.74 3.68 11.72
CA ASN A 253 -20.62 4.51 11.29
C ASN A 253 -20.05 5.24 12.50
N MET A 254 -18.77 5.05 12.79
CA MET A 254 -18.02 5.69 13.87
C MET A 254 -17.47 7.04 13.40
N ALA A 255 -17.74 8.11 14.16
CA ALA A 255 -17.18 9.45 13.91
C ALA A 255 -15.88 9.68 14.70
N ASP A 256 -15.17 10.77 14.39
CA ASP A 256 -13.88 11.14 15.03
C ASP A 256 -13.99 11.36 16.56
N ASP A 257 -15.17 11.74 17.05
CA ASP A 257 -15.44 11.94 18.48
C ASP A 257 -15.81 10.63 19.22
N GLY A 258 -15.80 9.49 18.52
CA GLY A 258 -16.18 8.18 19.03
C GLY A 258 -17.70 7.95 19.09
N SER A 259 -18.53 8.87 18.62
CA SER A 259 -19.96 8.66 18.49
C SER A 259 -20.26 7.71 17.32
N VAL A 260 -21.33 6.91 17.48
CA VAL A 260 -21.78 5.98 16.42
C VAL A 260 -23.16 6.37 15.93
N SER A 261 -23.34 6.36 14.61
CA SER A 261 -24.64 6.56 13.96
C SER A 261 -24.99 5.32 13.14
N PRO A 262 -26.29 4.99 12.95
CA PRO A 262 -26.68 3.87 12.08
C PRO A 262 -26.22 4.10 10.64
N LEU A 263 -25.82 3.02 9.96
CA LEU A 263 -25.63 3.02 8.51
C LEU A 263 -27.00 3.15 7.79
N PRO A 264 -27.03 3.60 6.52
CA PRO A 264 -28.25 3.68 5.72
C PRO A 264 -29.03 2.37 5.66
N ALA A 265 -28.35 1.23 5.66
CA ALA A 265 -28.90 -0.10 5.77
C ALA A 265 -27.90 -1.04 6.47
N PRO A 266 -28.38 -2.06 7.22
CA PRO A 266 -27.52 -3.10 7.75
C PRO A 266 -26.85 -3.87 6.62
N CYS A 267 -25.55 -4.09 6.72
CA CYS A 267 -24.75 -4.75 5.71
C CYS A 267 -23.97 -5.91 6.32
N VAL A 268 -23.53 -6.84 5.47
CA VAL A 268 -22.64 -7.93 5.84
C VAL A 268 -21.30 -7.75 5.14
N ASP A 269 -20.23 -7.84 5.90
CA ASP A 269 -18.85 -7.98 5.43
C ASP A 269 -18.27 -9.25 6.02
N THR A 270 -17.65 -10.09 5.20
CA THR A 270 -16.97 -11.28 5.71
C THR A 270 -15.54 -11.38 5.21
N GLY A 271 -14.68 -11.97 6.02
CA GLY A 271 -13.30 -12.25 5.66
C GLY A 271 -12.83 -13.61 6.17
N MET A 272 -12.52 -14.51 5.24
CA MET A 272 -11.96 -15.82 5.53
C MET A 272 -10.55 -15.91 4.95
N GLY A 273 -9.55 -16.24 5.79
CA GLY A 273 -8.18 -16.42 5.33
C GLY A 273 -8.04 -17.66 4.45
N LEU A 274 -7.73 -17.48 3.17
CA LEU A 274 -7.58 -18.59 2.23
C LEU A 274 -6.49 -19.57 2.68
N GLU A 275 -5.34 -19.05 3.08
CA GLU A 275 -4.20 -19.88 3.51
C GLU A 275 -4.50 -20.66 4.79
N ARG A 276 -5.24 -20.06 5.73
CA ARG A 276 -5.69 -20.74 6.97
C ARG A 276 -6.64 -21.89 6.65
N LEU A 277 -7.65 -21.63 5.82
CA LEU A 277 -8.59 -22.66 5.37
C LEU A 277 -7.88 -23.76 4.58
N ALA A 278 -6.94 -23.40 3.69
CA ALA A 278 -6.16 -24.36 2.92
C ALA A 278 -5.33 -25.29 3.81
N ALA A 279 -4.69 -24.77 4.87
CA ALA A 279 -3.95 -25.58 5.82
C ALA A 279 -4.85 -26.66 6.46
N ILE A 280 -6.05 -26.29 6.91
CA ILE A 280 -7.01 -27.21 7.48
C ILE A 280 -7.46 -28.28 6.46
N LEU A 281 -7.83 -27.85 5.25
CA LEU A 281 -8.35 -28.76 4.20
C LEU A 281 -7.26 -29.68 3.65
N GLN A 282 -6.01 -29.25 3.67
CA GLN A 282 -4.86 -30.07 3.27
C GLN A 282 -4.29 -30.92 4.42
N GLY A 283 -4.87 -30.79 5.64
CA GLY A 283 -4.51 -31.59 6.82
C GLY A 283 -3.14 -31.25 7.38
N VAL A 284 -2.72 -29.97 7.25
CA VAL A 284 -1.48 -29.44 7.82
C VAL A 284 -1.78 -28.34 8.84
N HIS A 285 -0.81 -28.04 9.72
CA HIS A 285 -1.00 -27.03 10.76
C HIS A 285 -0.50 -25.66 10.32
N SER A 286 0.65 -25.61 9.65
CA SER A 286 1.24 -24.36 9.22
C SER A 286 0.75 -23.97 7.81
N ASN A 287 0.40 -22.71 7.62
CA ASN A 287 0.09 -22.16 6.30
C ASN A 287 1.26 -22.34 5.31
N TYR A 288 2.51 -22.42 5.81
CA TYR A 288 3.68 -22.65 4.95
C TYR A 288 3.77 -24.09 4.42
N ASP A 289 2.93 -25.00 4.92
CA ASP A 289 2.89 -26.40 4.48
C ASP A 289 1.82 -26.66 3.39
N ILE A 290 1.05 -25.63 2.99
CA ILE A 290 0.07 -25.75 1.90
C ILE A 290 0.77 -25.80 0.54
N ASP A 291 0.05 -26.32 -0.46
CA ASP A 291 0.53 -26.55 -1.82
C ASP A 291 1.29 -25.34 -2.43
N VAL A 292 0.70 -24.13 -2.38
CA VAL A 292 1.32 -22.92 -2.95
C VAL A 292 2.62 -22.57 -2.23
N PHE A 293 2.65 -22.61 -0.90
CA PHE A 293 3.87 -22.31 -0.17
C PHE A 293 4.93 -23.38 -0.32
N GLN A 294 4.57 -24.65 -0.33
CA GLN A 294 5.53 -25.74 -0.56
C GLN A 294 6.20 -25.65 -1.93
N ALA A 295 5.45 -25.29 -2.98
CA ALA A 295 6.01 -25.06 -4.30
C ALA A 295 6.98 -23.85 -4.31
N LEU A 296 6.63 -22.74 -3.66
CA LEU A 296 7.49 -21.56 -3.57
C LEU A 296 8.73 -21.79 -2.70
N ILE A 297 8.59 -22.54 -1.59
CA ILE A 297 9.72 -22.95 -0.74
C ILE A 297 10.69 -23.84 -1.54
N ALA A 298 10.18 -24.79 -2.33
CA ALA A 298 11.00 -25.61 -3.20
C ALA A 298 11.73 -24.79 -4.28
N ALA A 299 11.05 -23.81 -4.89
CA ALA A 299 11.68 -22.89 -5.84
C ALA A 299 12.77 -22.04 -5.17
N ALA A 300 12.50 -21.48 -3.96
CA ALA A 300 13.49 -20.74 -3.20
C ALA A 300 14.69 -21.60 -2.79
N ALA A 301 14.46 -22.85 -2.37
CA ALA A 301 15.51 -23.81 -2.07
C ALA A 301 16.39 -24.11 -3.29
N ARG A 302 15.79 -24.27 -4.47
CA ARG A 302 16.48 -24.43 -5.75
C ARG A 302 17.41 -23.25 -6.04
N GLU A 303 16.90 -22.02 -5.96
CA GLU A 303 17.66 -20.82 -6.28
C GLU A 303 18.74 -20.49 -5.25
N THR A 304 18.56 -20.89 -3.99
CA THR A 304 19.54 -20.68 -2.91
C THR A 304 20.46 -21.88 -2.69
N ALA A 305 20.24 -23.00 -3.41
CA ALA A 305 20.92 -24.28 -3.18
C ALA A 305 20.82 -24.77 -1.71
N CYS A 306 19.75 -24.41 -1.01
CA CYS A 306 19.51 -24.80 0.38
C CYS A 306 18.93 -26.22 0.44
N ALA A 307 19.59 -27.12 1.17
CA ALA A 307 19.13 -28.50 1.31
C ALA A 307 18.02 -28.66 2.38
N ASP A 308 18.02 -27.80 3.40
CA ASP A 308 17.02 -27.82 4.48
C ASP A 308 15.83 -26.94 4.11
N VAL A 309 14.78 -27.56 3.58
CA VAL A 309 13.54 -26.88 3.20
C VAL A 309 12.68 -26.41 4.38
N THR A 310 13.03 -26.80 5.62
CA THR A 310 12.27 -26.43 6.81
C THR A 310 12.71 -25.07 7.40
N THR A 311 13.83 -24.52 6.92
CA THR A 311 14.39 -23.29 7.47
C THR A 311 13.45 -22.11 7.34
N PRO A 312 13.30 -21.28 8.39
CA PRO A 312 12.49 -20.06 8.37
C PRO A 312 12.85 -19.10 7.21
N SER A 313 14.11 -19.06 6.79
CA SER A 313 14.57 -18.20 5.70
C SER A 313 13.88 -18.50 4.38
N LEU A 314 13.62 -19.76 4.04
CA LEU A 314 12.87 -20.12 2.83
C LEU A 314 11.39 -19.72 2.92
N LYS A 315 10.79 -19.81 4.12
CA LYS A 315 9.41 -19.36 4.36
C LYS A 315 9.28 -17.85 4.14
N VAL A 316 10.25 -17.06 4.63
CA VAL A 316 10.31 -15.61 4.41
C VAL A 316 10.43 -15.29 2.92
N ILE A 317 11.32 -15.96 2.20
CA ILE A 317 11.51 -15.75 0.75
C ILE A 317 10.22 -16.09 -0.01
N ALA A 318 9.56 -17.20 0.31
CA ALA A 318 8.31 -17.64 -0.31
C ALA A 318 7.14 -16.68 -0.06
N ASP A 319 7.01 -16.12 1.15
CA ASP A 319 6.03 -15.08 1.45
C ASP A 319 6.33 -13.80 0.67
N HIS A 320 7.57 -13.35 0.71
CA HIS A 320 7.96 -12.05 0.18
C HIS A 320 7.92 -11.97 -1.34
N ILE A 321 8.12 -13.08 -2.06
CA ILE A 321 7.95 -13.07 -3.52
C ILE A 321 6.49 -12.82 -3.91
N ARG A 322 5.52 -13.34 -3.15
CA ARG A 322 4.10 -13.05 -3.36
C ARG A 322 3.85 -11.55 -3.18
N ALA A 323 4.21 -11.01 -2.00
CA ALA A 323 4.00 -9.61 -1.66
C ALA A 323 4.62 -8.66 -2.71
N THR A 324 5.88 -8.87 -3.05
CA THR A 324 6.64 -7.96 -3.91
C THR A 324 6.21 -8.01 -5.36
N ALA A 325 5.90 -9.20 -5.88
CA ALA A 325 5.44 -9.36 -7.24
C ALA A 325 4.07 -8.71 -7.47
N PHE A 326 3.13 -8.89 -6.53
CA PHE A 326 1.82 -8.24 -6.60
C PHE A 326 1.91 -6.72 -6.47
N LEU A 327 2.75 -6.21 -5.57
CA LEU A 327 2.96 -4.76 -5.44
C LEU A 327 3.53 -4.14 -6.72
N VAL A 328 4.53 -4.78 -7.36
CA VAL A 328 5.06 -4.29 -8.65
C VAL A 328 4.01 -4.40 -9.74
N SER A 329 3.25 -5.49 -9.77
CA SER A 329 2.14 -5.65 -10.73
C SER A 329 1.10 -4.53 -10.59
N ASP A 330 0.89 -4.01 -9.37
CA ASP A 330 0.00 -2.90 -9.06
C ASP A 330 0.68 -1.51 -9.17
N GLY A 331 1.92 -1.46 -9.70
CA GLY A 331 2.63 -0.22 -10.01
C GLY A 331 3.46 0.36 -8.88
N VAL A 332 3.67 -0.36 -7.77
CA VAL A 332 4.56 0.07 -6.69
C VAL A 332 6.00 -0.26 -7.05
N VAL A 333 6.84 0.76 -7.18
CA VAL A 333 8.27 0.61 -7.46
C VAL A 333 9.07 0.85 -6.17
N PRO A 334 10.17 0.10 -5.92
CA PRO A 334 11.03 0.34 -4.76
C PRO A 334 11.49 1.79 -4.68
N GLY A 335 11.37 2.40 -3.51
CA GLY A 335 11.69 3.82 -3.29
C GLY A 335 12.18 4.09 -1.87
N ASN A 336 12.42 5.37 -1.56
CA ASN A 336 12.89 5.80 -0.24
C ASN A 336 11.75 6.24 0.70
N GLU A 337 10.53 6.38 0.17
CA GLU A 337 9.38 6.92 0.89
C GLU A 337 8.10 6.15 0.59
N GLY A 338 7.13 6.25 1.47
CA GLY A 338 5.78 5.74 1.28
C GLY A 338 5.73 4.25 0.92
N ARG A 339 4.85 3.90 -0.02
CA ARG A 339 4.66 2.51 -0.49
C ARG A 339 5.93 1.91 -1.10
N GLY A 340 6.72 2.73 -1.80
CA GLY A 340 7.98 2.29 -2.40
C GLY A 340 9.03 1.88 -1.36
N TYR A 341 9.04 2.55 -0.20
CA TYR A 341 9.92 2.17 0.91
C TYR A 341 9.53 0.81 1.50
N VAL A 342 8.23 0.57 1.71
CA VAL A 342 7.76 -0.74 2.18
C VAL A 342 8.11 -1.84 1.17
N GLN A 343 7.89 -1.61 -0.12
CA GLN A 343 8.27 -2.52 -1.19
C GLN A 343 9.78 -2.85 -1.14
N ARG A 344 10.64 -1.85 -1.06
CA ARG A 344 12.09 -2.00 -0.94
C ARG A 344 12.47 -2.82 0.29
N ARG A 345 11.85 -2.55 1.42
CA ARG A 345 12.08 -3.23 2.70
C ARG A 345 11.80 -4.73 2.59
N ILE A 346 10.68 -5.12 2.00
CA ILE A 346 10.30 -6.53 1.82
C ILE A 346 11.30 -7.23 0.88
N ILE A 347 11.67 -6.60 -0.25
CA ILE A 347 12.66 -7.15 -1.20
C ILE A 347 14.00 -7.38 -0.48
N ARG A 348 14.52 -6.39 0.23
CA ARG A 348 15.82 -6.49 0.90
C ARG A 348 15.83 -7.52 2.02
N ARG A 349 14.69 -7.68 2.71
CA ARG A 349 14.54 -8.74 3.71
C ARG A 349 14.65 -10.14 3.08
N ALA A 350 13.98 -10.36 1.95
CA ALA A 350 14.10 -11.64 1.22
C ALA A 350 15.53 -11.90 0.73
N ILE A 351 16.21 -10.89 0.17
CA ILE A 351 17.60 -10.99 -0.30
C ILE A 351 18.53 -11.33 0.86
N ARG A 352 18.38 -10.68 2.01
CA ARG A 352 19.17 -10.97 3.21
C ARG A 352 18.98 -12.40 3.69
N HIS A 353 17.76 -12.94 3.64
CA HIS A 353 17.52 -14.34 3.97
C HIS A 353 18.18 -15.29 2.97
N GLY A 354 18.21 -14.95 1.68
CA GLY A 354 19.00 -15.69 0.69
C GLY A 354 20.51 -15.64 0.98
N TYR A 355 21.03 -14.46 1.30
CA TYR A 355 22.43 -14.27 1.71
C TYR A 355 22.80 -15.12 2.93
N LYS A 356 21.92 -15.18 3.94
CA LYS A 356 22.08 -16.05 5.12
C LYS A 356 22.17 -17.54 4.75
N LEU A 357 21.50 -17.96 3.67
CA LEU A 357 21.56 -19.32 3.13
C LEU A 357 22.78 -19.56 2.23
N GLY A 358 23.66 -18.56 2.07
CA GLY A 358 24.87 -18.65 1.25
C GLY A 358 24.69 -18.22 -0.21
N GLN A 359 23.54 -17.68 -0.58
CA GLN A 359 23.32 -17.17 -1.94
C GLN A 359 23.93 -15.77 -2.08
N MET A 360 25.02 -15.68 -2.85
CA MET A 360 25.80 -14.44 -3.03
C MET A 360 25.51 -13.69 -4.34
N LYS A 361 24.50 -14.15 -5.09
CA LYS A 361 24.14 -13.58 -6.39
C LYS A 361 22.64 -13.30 -6.44
N PRO A 362 22.18 -12.35 -7.28
CA PRO A 362 20.77 -12.09 -7.51
C PRO A 362 20.01 -13.38 -7.87
N PHE A 363 18.94 -13.67 -7.15
CA PHE A 363 18.16 -14.90 -7.27
C PHE A 363 16.65 -14.67 -7.13
N PHE A 364 16.26 -13.69 -6.34
CA PHE A 364 14.88 -13.51 -5.90
C PHE A 364 13.91 -13.25 -7.07
N HIS A 365 14.34 -12.44 -8.06
CA HIS A 365 13.57 -12.21 -9.28
C HIS A 365 13.29 -13.48 -10.09
N LYS A 366 14.11 -14.52 -9.95
CA LYS A 366 13.96 -15.80 -10.67
C LYS A 366 12.80 -16.66 -10.16
N LEU A 367 12.21 -16.28 -9.00
CA LEU A 367 11.04 -16.96 -8.43
C LEU A 367 9.73 -16.48 -9.06
N VAL A 368 9.74 -15.39 -9.84
CA VAL A 368 8.53 -14.84 -10.47
C VAL A 368 7.86 -15.83 -11.43
N PRO A 369 8.57 -16.57 -12.29
CA PRO A 369 7.93 -17.58 -13.14
C PRO A 369 7.22 -18.68 -12.35
N ASP A 370 7.80 -19.17 -11.25
CA ASP A 370 7.16 -20.15 -10.37
C ASP A 370 5.87 -19.59 -9.76
N LEU A 371 5.89 -18.34 -9.30
CA LEU A 371 4.71 -17.66 -8.77
C LEU A 371 3.61 -17.50 -9.84
N VAL A 372 3.98 -17.16 -11.07
CA VAL A 372 3.02 -17.03 -12.19
C VAL A 372 2.33 -18.36 -12.49
N VAL A 373 3.05 -19.47 -12.44
CA VAL A 373 2.44 -20.81 -12.61
C VAL A 373 1.42 -21.11 -11.52
N LEU A 374 1.69 -20.68 -10.28
CA LEU A 374 0.82 -20.97 -9.12
C LEU A 374 -0.41 -20.05 -9.01
N MET A 375 -0.27 -18.79 -9.42
CA MET A 375 -1.28 -17.76 -9.15
C MET A 375 -1.75 -17.01 -10.41
N GLY A 376 -1.11 -17.19 -11.56
CA GLY A 376 -1.40 -16.43 -12.78
C GLY A 376 -2.83 -16.61 -13.31
N ASP A 377 -3.41 -17.80 -13.16
CA ASP A 377 -4.81 -18.07 -13.56
C ASP A 377 -5.81 -17.26 -12.74
N ALA A 378 -5.57 -17.12 -11.43
CA ALA A 378 -6.42 -16.32 -10.54
C ALA A 378 -6.16 -14.82 -10.69
N TYR A 379 -4.93 -14.44 -11.08
CA TYR A 379 -4.48 -13.06 -11.21
C TYR A 379 -3.78 -12.82 -12.55
N PRO A 380 -4.52 -12.67 -13.66
CA PRO A 380 -3.95 -12.58 -15.01
C PRO A 380 -2.95 -11.42 -15.19
N ASN A 381 -3.13 -10.30 -14.47
CA ASN A 381 -2.20 -9.17 -14.51
C ASN A 381 -0.78 -9.55 -14.06
N LEU A 382 -0.65 -10.51 -13.13
CA LEU A 382 0.65 -10.99 -12.69
C LEU A 382 1.40 -11.67 -13.84
N ALA A 383 0.73 -12.51 -14.62
CA ALA A 383 1.29 -13.17 -15.78
C ALA A 383 1.67 -12.15 -16.88
N VAL A 384 0.78 -11.20 -17.18
CA VAL A 384 1.02 -10.14 -18.18
C VAL A 384 2.23 -9.29 -17.83
N LYS A 385 2.43 -8.97 -16.55
CA LYS A 385 3.50 -8.09 -16.06
C LYS A 385 4.73 -8.85 -15.54
N ALA A 386 4.81 -10.17 -15.72
CA ALA A 386 5.87 -11.00 -15.16
C ALA A 386 7.28 -10.48 -15.47
N GLN A 387 7.54 -10.12 -16.74
CA GLN A 387 8.85 -9.59 -17.14
C GLN A 387 9.18 -8.26 -16.45
N GLN A 388 8.21 -7.35 -16.36
CA GLN A 388 8.37 -6.08 -15.63
C GLN A 388 8.66 -6.32 -14.15
N VAL A 389 7.97 -7.28 -13.52
CA VAL A 389 8.20 -7.66 -12.13
C VAL A 389 9.63 -8.17 -11.95
N MET A 390 10.07 -9.09 -12.80
CA MET A 390 11.43 -9.62 -12.78
C MET A 390 12.49 -8.52 -12.92
N ASP A 391 12.30 -7.58 -13.84
CA ASP A 391 13.27 -6.50 -14.09
C ASP A 391 13.36 -5.54 -12.89
N VAL A 392 12.22 -5.17 -12.29
CA VAL A 392 12.19 -4.31 -11.10
C VAL A 392 12.88 -4.98 -9.92
N LEU A 393 12.55 -6.25 -9.65
CA LEU A 393 13.16 -7.00 -8.55
C LEU A 393 14.66 -7.18 -8.78
N ARG A 394 15.09 -7.54 -9.99
CA ARG A 394 16.50 -7.73 -10.33
C ARG A 394 17.33 -6.47 -10.11
N VAL A 395 16.85 -5.30 -10.56
CA VAL A 395 17.57 -4.03 -10.38
C VAL A 395 17.74 -3.66 -8.91
N GLU A 396 16.71 -3.83 -8.08
CA GLU A 396 16.81 -3.56 -6.64
C GLU A 396 17.72 -4.58 -5.95
N GLU A 397 17.69 -5.83 -6.38
CA GLU A 397 18.52 -6.92 -5.90
C GLU A 397 20.00 -6.66 -6.18
N GLU A 398 20.36 -6.36 -7.44
CA GLU A 398 21.72 -6.03 -7.87
C GLU A 398 22.29 -4.86 -7.04
N ARG A 399 21.52 -3.77 -6.90
CA ARG A 399 21.91 -2.61 -6.10
C ARG A 399 22.12 -2.93 -4.62
N PHE A 400 21.32 -3.82 -4.06
CA PHE A 400 21.47 -4.16 -2.64
C PHE A 400 22.65 -5.09 -2.42
N TYR A 401 22.95 -6.00 -3.34
CA TYR A 401 24.15 -6.84 -3.26
C TYR A 401 25.47 -6.04 -3.28
N GLU A 402 25.53 -4.86 -3.91
CA GLU A 402 26.71 -3.98 -3.88
C GLU A 402 27.10 -3.55 -2.46
N THR A 403 26.13 -3.42 -1.56
CA THR A 403 26.34 -2.92 -0.20
C THR A 403 26.09 -3.97 0.89
N LEU A 404 25.43 -5.07 0.57
CA LEU A 404 24.95 -6.08 1.54
C LEU A 404 26.12 -6.70 2.33
N ALA A 405 27.15 -7.17 1.66
CA ALA A 405 28.29 -7.81 2.33
C ALA A 405 28.97 -6.84 3.31
N THR A 406 29.32 -5.63 2.84
CA THR A 406 29.94 -4.61 3.68
C THR A 406 29.05 -4.20 4.86
N GLY A 407 27.73 -4.08 4.64
CA GLY A 407 26.80 -3.77 5.70
C GLY A 407 26.69 -4.88 6.75
N MET A 408 26.71 -6.14 6.31
CA MET A 408 26.74 -7.30 7.22
C MET A 408 28.06 -7.33 8.02
N ASP A 409 29.21 -7.09 7.41
CA ASP A 409 30.51 -7.03 8.09
C ASP A 409 30.53 -5.95 9.17
N ILE A 410 29.96 -4.75 8.87
CA ILE A 410 29.84 -3.66 9.85
C ILE A 410 28.94 -4.07 11.01
N LEU A 411 27.80 -4.70 10.70
CA LEU A 411 26.87 -5.15 11.72
C LEU A 411 27.49 -6.25 12.60
N ASP A 412 28.20 -7.20 12.00
CA ASP A 412 28.91 -8.27 12.70
C ASP A 412 30.00 -7.70 13.63
N ALA A 413 30.76 -6.73 13.15
CA ALA A 413 31.77 -6.04 13.97
C ALA A 413 31.15 -5.22 15.11
N ALA A 414 29.95 -4.69 14.91
CA ALA A 414 29.23 -3.92 15.93
C ALA A 414 28.48 -4.77 16.97
N LEU A 415 28.41 -6.11 16.77
CA LEU A 415 27.70 -7.05 17.63
C LEU A 415 28.66 -8.07 18.29
N PRO A 416 29.66 -7.62 19.09
CA PRO A 416 30.53 -8.53 19.82
C PRO A 416 29.73 -9.37 20.83
N GLN A 417 30.28 -10.52 21.18
CA GLN A 417 29.65 -11.46 22.13
C GLN A 417 29.39 -10.78 23.48
N GLY A 418 28.17 -10.90 23.99
CA GLY A 418 27.73 -10.30 25.26
C GLY A 418 27.18 -8.87 25.16
N MET A 419 27.06 -8.32 23.94
CA MET A 419 26.36 -7.05 23.73
C MET A 419 24.86 -7.22 23.96
N SER A 420 24.23 -6.29 24.68
CA SER A 420 22.79 -6.28 24.93
C SER A 420 22.01 -5.35 24.02
N THR A 421 22.66 -4.27 23.51
CA THR A 421 21.98 -3.24 22.72
C THR A 421 22.91 -2.66 21.65
N LEU A 422 22.47 -2.66 20.40
CA LEU A 422 23.14 -1.97 19.28
C LEU A 422 22.83 -0.48 19.34
N ALA A 423 23.85 0.38 19.23
CA ALA A 423 23.69 1.83 19.25
C ALA A 423 22.90 2.35 18.04
N GLY A 424 22.01 3.33 18.26
CA GLY A 424 21.15 3.91 17.23
C GLY A 424 21.93 4.57 16.08
N ASP A 425 23.09 5.20 16.35
CA ASP A 425 23.94 5.80 15.31
C ASP A 425 24.55 4.74 14.37
N VAL A 426 24.83 3.51 14.85
CA VAL A 426 25.28 2.40 14.00
C VAL A 426 24.14 1.93 13.11
N ALA A 427 22.94 1.75 13.66
CA ALA A 427 21.74 1.39 12.91
C ALA A 427 21.41 2.46 11.85
N PHE A 428 21.55 3.75 12.20
CA PHE A 428 21.39 4.87 11.27
C PHE A 428 22.42 4.84 10.12
N LYS A 429 23.70 4.60 10.43
CA LYS A 429 24.74 4.48 9.40
C LYS A 429 24.47 3.33 8.44
N LEU A 430 24.01 2.19 8.94
CA LEU A 430 23.59 1.05 8.13
C LEU A 430 22.42 1.41 7.20
N HIS A 431 21.44 2.16 7.71
CA HIS A 431 20.29 2.62 6.94
C HIS A 431 20.67 3.64 5.86
N ASP A 432 21.40 4.70 6.24
CA ASP A 432 21.67 5.85 5.38
C ASP A 432 22.73 5.55 4.31
N THR A 433 23.80 4.85 4.68
CA THR A 433 24.96 4.62 3.80
C THR A 433 24.88 3.28 3.05
N TYR A 434 24.41 2.23 3.72
CA TYR A 434 24.43 0.87 3.17
C TYR A 434 23.04 0.37 2.76
N GLY A 435 22.01 1.18 2.98
CA GLY A 435 20.67 0.85 2.57
C GLY A 435 20.02 -0.31 3.34
N PHE A 436 20.47 -0.54 4.60
CA PHE A 436 19.80 -1.48 5.51
C PHE A 436 18.59 -0.80 6.15
N PRO A 437 17.36 -1.21 5.85
CA PRO A 437 16.22 -0.74 6.62
C PRO A 437 16.37 -1.09 8.10
N LEU A 438 15.81 -0.26 8.99
CA LEU A 438 15.95 -0.44 10.45
C LEU A 438 15.47 -1.82 10.89
N ASP A 439 14.34 -2.28 10.38
CA ASP A 439 13.76 -3.59 10.68
C ASP A 439 14.66 -4.76 10.24
N LEU A 440 15.42 -4.59 9.15
CA LEU A 440 16.42 -5.59 8.76
C LEU A 440 17.56 -5.69 9.78
N THR A 441 18.03 -4.53 10.28
CA THR A 441 19.00 -4.48 11.38
C THR A 441 18.43 -5.10 12.65
N GLN A 442 17.16 -4.79 12.98
CA GLN A 442 16.46 -5.38 14.12
C GLN A 442 16.29 -6.90 13.99
N ASP A 443 16.00 -7.43 12.79
CA ASP A 443 15.91 -8.86 12.54
C ASP A 443 17.23 -9.59 12.85
N VAL A 444 18.36 -9.02 12.38
CA VAL A 444 19.69 -9.59 12.67
C VAL A 444 20.01 -9.52 14.16
N CYS A 445 19.69 -8.41 14.81
CA CYS A 445 19.91 -8.23 16.24
C CYS A 445 19.04 -9.19 17.08
N ARG A 446 17.78 -9.38 16.69
CA ARG A 446 16.85 -10.32 17.34
C ARG A 446 17.35 -11.76 17.27
N GLU A 447 17.87 -12.20 16.12
CA GLU A 447 18.48 -13.52 15.95
C GLU A 447 19.66 -13.74 16.91
N ARG A 448 20.31 -12.66 17.35
CA ARG A 448 21.45 -12.67 18.33
C ARG A 448 21.06 -12.28 19.73
N GLN A 449 19.76 -12.08 20.00
CA GLN A 449 19.22 -11.64 21.30
C GLN A 449 19.74 -10.26 21.73
N VAL A 450 20.00 -9.36 20.78
CA VAL A 450 20.44 -7.97 20.98
C VAL A 450 19.29 -7.03 20.70
N ALA A 451 19.04 -6.05 21.56
CA ALA A 451 18.09 -4.96 21.30
C ALA A 451 18.72 -3.91 20.36
N VAL A 452 17.91 -3.06 19.73
CA VAL A 452 18.36 -1.90 18.95
C VAL A 452 17.88 -0.62 19.63
N ASP A 453 18.75 0.35 19.79
CA ASP A 453 18.42 1.70 20.27
C ASP A 453 17.64 2.46 19.17
N VAL A 454 16.34 2.24 19.12
CA VAL A 454 15.44 2.87 18.14
C VAL A 454 15.35 4.38 18.40
N ALA A 455 15.35 4.83 19.65
CA ALA A 455 15.29 6.25 19.98
C ALA A 455 16.51 7.01 19.46
N GLY A 456 17.70 6.43 19.60
CA GLY A 456 18.95 6.97 19.04
C GLY A 456 18.93 7.01 17.50
N PHE A 457 18.36 5.97 16.86
CA PHE A 457 18.16 5.95 15.41
C PHE A 457 17.24 7.08 14.95
N ASP A 458 16.08 7.26 15.58
CA ASP A 458 15.12 8.31 15.25
C ASP A 458 15.69 9.72 15.44
N ALA A 459 16.49 9.92 16.49
CA ALA A 459 17.20 11.17 16.72
C ALA A 459 18.22 11.45 15.59
N ALA A 460 18.94 10.43 15.11
CA ALA A 460 19.88 10.56 13.99
C ALA A 460 19.16 10.88 12.67
N MET A 461 18.03 10.21 12.40
CA MET A 461 17.16 10.48 11.24
C MET A 461 16.62 11.92 11.26
N THR A 462 16.23 12.41 12.42
CA THR A 462 15.73 13.78 12.59
C THR A 462 16.84 14.81 12.31
N ARG A 463 18.03 14.62 12.86
CA ARG A 463 19.20 15.47 12.57
C ARG A 463 19.51 15.54 11.07
N GLN A 464 19.47 14.39 10.37
CA GLN A 464 19.71 14.36 8.93
C GLN A 464 18.64 15.15 8.15
N LYS A 465 17.34 14.95 8.49
CA LYS A 465 16.23 15.69 7.87
C LYS A 465 16.34 17.19 8.08
N GLU A 466 16.76 17.62 9.28
CA GLU A 466 16.98 19.03 9.60
C GLU A 466 18.17 19.61 8.81
N GLN A 467 19.27 18.87 8.70
CA GLN A 467 20.43 19.26 7.88
C GLN A 467 20.06 19.35 6.39
N ALA A 468 19.30 18.39 5.88
CA ALA A 468 18.81 18.41 4.49
C ALA A 468 17.87 19.59 4.23
N ARG A 469 16.97 19.92 5.18
CA ARG A 469 16.10 21.10 5.13
C ARG A 469 16.91 22.42 5.22
N ALA A 470 17.93 22.47 6.06
CA ALA A 470 18.80 23.64 6.19
C ALA A 470 19.67 23.87 4.94
N ALA A 471 20.10 22.79 4.27
CA ALA A 471 20.84 22.85 3.01
C ALA A 471 19.94 23.18 1.81
N GLY A 472 18.65 22.87 1.87
CA GLY A 472 17.64 23.28 0.91
C GLY A 472 17.31 24.76 1.09
N LYS A 473 17.44 25.58 0.03
CA LYS A 473 17.11 27.01 0.03
C LYS A 473 15.60 27.32 0.21
N PHE A 474 14.78 26.36 0.59
CA PHE A 474 13.38 26.55 0.93
C PHE A 474 13.25 26.96 2.40
N LYS A 475 13.23 28.25 2.68
CA LYS A 475 12.60 28.78 3.88
C LYS A 475 11.09 28.57 3.71
N MET A 476 10.52 27.59 4.39
CA MET A 476 9.09 27.68 4.72
C MET A 476 8.94 28.88 5.65
N ASP A 477 8.37 29.97 5.15
CA ASP A 477 7.92 31.06 5.98
C ASP A 477 6.95 30.49 7.03
N LYS A 478 7.08 31.00 8.28
CA LYS A 478 6.12 30.68 9.35
C LYS A 478 4.71 30.87 8.78
N ALA A 479 3.85 29.87 8.97
CA ALA A 479 2.45 29.97 8.58
C ALA A 479 1.88 31.30 9.10
N LEU A 480 1.42 32.15 8.20
CA LEU A 480 0.83 33.44 8.54
C LEU A 480 -0.51 33.21 9.23
N ASP A 481 -0.72 33.81 10.40
CA ASP A 481 -1.99 33.73 11.11
C ASP A 481 -3.01 34.74 10.50
N TYR A 482 -3.51 34.36 9.33
CA TYR A 482 -4.56 35.14 8.66
C TYR A 482 -5.95 34.60 9.00
N THR A 483 -6.81 35.48 9.56
CA THR A 483 -8.18 35.16 9.95
C THR A 483 -9.24 35.91 9.13
N GLY A 484 -8.85 36.64 8.07
CA GLY A 484 -9.73 37.40 7.20
C GLY A 484 -10.45 36.57 6.13
N ALA A 485 -11.12 37.24 5.19
CA ALA A 485 -11.81 36.65 4.06
C ALA A 485 -10.82 36.05 3.04
N SER A 486 -11.25 35.02 2.30
CA SER A 486 -10.49 34.46 1.19
C SER A 486 -10.46 35.41 -0.02
N ASN A 487 -9.46 35.24 -0.90
CA ASN A 487 -9.35 35.97 -2.15
C ASN A 487 -10.35 35.44 -3.20
N GLU A 488 -10.77 36.32 -4.10
CA GLU A 488 -11.35 35.92 -5.38
C GLU A 488 -10.22 35.84 -6.44
N PHE A 489 -9.97 34.63 -6.97
CA PHE A 489 -8.95 34.44 -8.00
C PHE A 489 -9.56 34.62 -9.39
N VAL A 490 -9.07 35.63 -10.14
CA VAL A 490 -9.54 35.95 -11.51
C VAL A 490 -8.48 35.69 -12.59
N GLY A 491 -7.33 35.13 -12.22
CA GLY A 491 -6.14 35.01 -13.05
C GLY A 491 -6.20 34.05 -14.23
N TYR A 492 -7.29 33.27 -14.39
CA TYR A 492 -7.51 32.49 -15.62
C TYR A 492 -8.00 33.36 -16.80
N GLY A 493 -8.74 34.42 -16.50
CA GLY A 493 -9.31 35.30 -17.53
C GLY A 493 -8.67 36.69 -17.61
N GLN A 494 -7.95 37.12 -16.57
CA GLN A 494 -7.39 38.46 -16.46
C GLN A 494 -5.97 38.43 -15.90
N LEU A 495 -5.09 39.25 -16.49
CA LEU A 495 -3.72 39.47 -16.00
C LEU A 495 -3.57 40.77 -15.20
N SER A 496 -4.65 41.51 -15.05
CA SER A 496 -4.71 42.74 -14.26
C SER A 496 -6.11 42.93 -13.71
N SER A 497 -6.22 43.27 -12.42
CA SER A 497 -7.50 43.58 -11.79
C SER A 497 -7.34 44.68 -10.72
N PRO A 498 -8.38 45.54 -10.50
CA PRO A 498 -8.43 46.33 -9.29
C PRO A 498 -8.56 45.40 -8.09
N ALA A 499 -7.95 45.79 -6.98
CA ALA A 499 -7.97 45.01 -5.76
C ALA A 499 -7.88 45.89 -4.53
N LYS A 500 -8.35 45.39 -3.37
CA LYS A 500 -8.24 46.05 -2.08
C LYS A 500 -7.37 45.24 -1.13
N VAL A 501 -6.48 45.90 -0.41
CA VAL A 501 -5.58 45.28 0.56
C VAL A 501 -6.37 44.86 1.80
N LEU A 502 -6.39 43.54 2.06
CA LEU A 502 -7.06 42.95 3.24
C LEU A 502 -6.10 42.74 4.40
N GLY A 503 -4.82 42.46 4.15
CA GLY A 503 -3.82 42.20 5.18
C GLY A 503 -2.41 42.51 4.71
N LEU A 504 -1.56 42.91 5.66
CA LEU A 504 -0.13 43.18 5.46
C LEU A 504 0.65 42.48 6.55
N TYR A 505 1.79 41.87 6.17
CA TYR A 505 2.65 41.10 7.09
C TYR A 505 4.13 41.40 6.84
N VAL A 506 4.89 41.50 7.93
CA VAL A 506 6.37 41.58 7.93
C VAL A 506 6.88 40.51 8.89
N ASP A 507 7.78 39.65 8.41
CA ASP A 507 8.34 38.51 9.18
C ASP A 507 7.28 37.66 9.90
N GLY A 508 6.14 37.44 9.23
CA GLY A 508 5.03 36.64 9.75
C GLY A 508 4.10 37.36 10.72
N THR A 509 4.37 38.63 11.03
CA THR A 509 3.54 39.46 11.96
C THR A 509 2.68 40.42 11.17
N ALA A 510 1.38 40.51 11.53
CA ALA A 510 0.46 41.45 10.92
C ALA A 510 0.85 42.92 11.26
N VAL A 511 0.88 43.78 10.23
CA VAL A 511 1.21 45.21 10.37
C VAL A 511 0.08 46.06 9.79
N ALA A 512 -0.02 47.33 10.23
CA ALA A 512 -1.00 48.26 9.72
C ALA A 512 -0.59 48.88 8.39
N GLU A 513 0.72 49.03 8.14
CA GLU A 513 1.28 49.63 6.93
C GLU A 513 2.66 49.08 6.61
N LEU A 514 3.05 49.15 5.33
CA LEU A 514 4.40 48.92 4.82
C LEU A 514 4.98 50.25 4.35
N SER A 515 6.28 50.47 4.58
CA SER A 515 7.06 51.60 4.10
C SER A 515 8.01 51.22 2.97
N ALA A 516 8.40 52.18 2.14
CA ALA A 516 9.34 51.96 1.06
C ALA A 516 10.63 51.28 1.54
N GLY A 517 11.08 50.24 0.80
CA GLY A 517 12.21 49.38 1.14
C GLY A 517 11.87 48.17 2.00
N GLN A 518 10.66 48.06 2.55
CA GLN A 518 10.25 46.94 3.37
C GLN A 518 9.81 45.74 2.53
N THR A 519 10.27 44.56 2.91
CA THR A 519 9.79 43.28 2.40
C THR A 519 8.57 42.86 3.22
N GLY A 520 7.54 42.33 2.56
CA GLY A 520 6.33 41.89 3.23
C GLY A 520 5.44 41.00 2.38
N VAL A 521 4.34 40.58 2.97
CA VAL A 521 3.29 39.82 2.29
C VAL A 521 2.00 40.63 2.28
N VAL A 522 1.40 40.76 1.10
CA VAL A 522 0.15 41.49 0.86
C VAL A 522 -0.97 40.49 0.57
N VAL A 523 -2.09 40.59 1.29
CA VAL A 523 -3.32 39.83 1.01
C VAL A 523 -4.31 40.77 0.35
N LEU A 524 -4.87 40.36 -0.79
CA LEU A 524 -5.85 41.14 -1.57
C LEU A 524 -7.23 40.47 -1.49
N ASP A 525 -8.31 41.22 -1.74
CA ASP A 525 -9.67 40.67 -1.88
C ASP A 525 -9.84 39.96 -3.23
N THR A 526 -9.32 40.53 -4.29
CA THR A 526 -9.34 39.97 -5.66
C THR A 526 -7.92 39.93 -6.20
N THR A 527 -7.54 38.83 -6.86
CA THR A 527 -6.18 38.70 -7.39
C THR A 527 -6.13 38.00 -8.74
N PRO A 528 -5.34 38.54 -9.72
CA PRO A 528 -5.02 37.86 -10.97
C PRO A 528 -3.78 36.97 -10.83
N PHE A 529 -3.06 36.99 -9.70
CA PHE A 529 -1.84 36.24 -9.46
C PHE A 529 -2.14 34.79 -9.14
N TYR A 530 -1.57 33.85 -9.89
CA TYR A 530 -1.61 32.43 -9.61
C TYR A 530 -0.69 32.12 -8.42
N SER A 531 -1.19 31.46 -7.41
CA SER A 531 -0.35 30.98 -6.31
C SER A 531 0.30 29.67 -6.66
N GLU A 532 1.51 29.42 -6.15
CA GLU A 532 2.22 28.16 -6.35
C GLU A 532 1.31 26.96 -6.06
N SER A 533 1.12 26.12 -7.07
CA SER A 533 0.28 24.93 -6.98
C SER A 533 0.58 23.96 -8.12
N GLY A 534 0.46 22.64 -7.85
CA GLY A 534 0.63 21.61 -8.87
C GLY A 534 2.01 21.56 -9.52
N GLY A 535 3.03 22.09 -8.85
CA GLY A 535 4.41 22.18 -9.37
C GLY A 535 4.69 23.40 -10.22
N GLN A 536 3.68 24.25 -10.51
CA GLN A 536 3.90 25.54 -11.16
C GLN A 536 4.20 26.60 -10.09
N VAL A 537 5.24 27.41 -10.32
CA VAL A 537 5.62 28.52 -9.43
C VAL A 537 4.52 29.59 -9.35
N GLY A 538 4.52 30.35 -8.27
CA GLY A 538 3.66 31.52 -8.12
C GLY A 538 4.01 32.63 -9.11
N ASP A 539 3.05 33.48 -9.43
CA ASP A 539 3.26 34.62 -10.30
C ASP A 539 4.05 35.73 -9.62
N ALA A 540 4.81 36.42 -10.42
CA ALA A 540 5.42 37.71 -10.11
C ALA A 540 4.71 38.84 -10.86
N GLY A 541 4.95 40.09 -10.41
CA GLY A 541 4.37 41.29 -11.02
C GLY A 541 4.41 42.47 -10.10
N VAL A 542 3.40 43.36 -10.18
CA VAL A 542 3.36 44.59 -9.39
C VAL A 542 1.96 44.91 -8.84
N LEU A 543 1.90 45.51 -7.66
CA LEU A 543 0.73 46.21 -7.15
C LEU A 543 1.02 47.72 -7.23
N VAL A 544 0.19 48.48 -7.92
CA VAL A 544 0.43 49.90 -8.18
C VAL A 544 -0.79 50.74 -7.79
N ALA A 545 -0.51 51.92 -7.25
CA ALA A 545 -1.46 53.00 -7.08
C ALA A 545 -0.73 54.35 -7.30
N ASP A 546 -1.43 55.50 -7.17
CA ASP A 546 -0.78 56.78 -7.36
C ASP A 546 0.36 56.99 -6.33
N GLY A 547 1.60 57.12 -6.82
CA GLY A 547 2.82 57.25 -6.00
C GLY A 547 3.24 55.99 -5.23
N LEU A 548 2.64 54.83 -5.52
CA LEU A 548 2.89 53.56 -4.84
C LEU A 548 3.24 52.44 -5.81
N GLN A 549 4.28 51.68 -5.48
CA GLN A 549 4.65 50.45 -6.19
C GLN A 549 5.14 49.41 -5.18
N PHE A 550 4.50 48.25 -5.18
CA PHE A 550 4.94 47.03 -4.50
C PHE A 550 5.27 45.97 -5.55
N ASP A 551 6.53 45.54 -5.59
CA ASP A 551 6.99 44.50 -6.50
C ASP A 551 6.69 43.14 -5.88
N VAL A 552 5.88 42.33 -6.55
CA VAL A 552 5.53 40.96 -6.19
C VAL A 552 6.56 40.02 -6.83
N ASN A 553 7.34 39.33 -6.00
CA ASN A 553 8.38 38.39 -6.44
C ASN A 553 7.86 36.94 -6.49
N ASP A 554 6.81 36.63 -5.74
CA ASP A 554 6.20 35.30 -5.65
C ASP A 554 4.78 35.39 -5.05
N THR A 555 3.96 34.41 -5.38
CA THR A 555 2.59 34.29 -4.85
C THR A 555 2.39 32.88 -4.28
N GLN A 556 2.13 32.81 -2.98
CA GLN A 556 2.00 31.56 -2.22
C GLN A 556 0.63 31.41 -1.57
N LYS A 557 0.18 30.15 -1.37
CA LYS A 557 -0.99 29.90 -0.51
C LYS A 557 -0.58 30.03 0.95
N ILE A 558 -1.23 30.92 1.68
CA ILE A 558 -0.96 31.13 3.12
C ILE A 558 -1.93 30.36 4.02
N LYS A 559 -3.17 30.10 3.56
CA LYS A 559 -4.16 29.27 4.26
C LYS A 559 -5.29 28.90 3.30
N GLY A 560 -5.51 27.61 3.04
CA GLY A 560 -6.60 27.16 2.16
C GLY A 560 -6.56 27.87 0.80
N ASP A 561 -7.58 28.67 0.50
CA ASP A 561 -7.70 29.45 -0.74
C ASP A 561 -7.28 30.92 -0.59
N VAL A 562 -6.49 31.26 0.43
CA VAL A 562 -5.95 32.61 0.62
C VAL A 562 -4.56 32.72 0.03
N PHE A 563 -4.36 33.64 -0.90
CA PHE A 563 -3.10 33.88 -1.59
C PHE A 563 -2.39 35.08 -0.96
N GLY A 564 -1.11 34.91 -0.64
CA GLY A 564 -0.21 35.94 -0.16
C GLY A 564 0.77 36.36 -1.27
N HIS A 565 0.85 37.64 -1.53
CA HIS A 565 1.75 38.24 -2.51
C HIS A 565 3.03 38.66 -1.78
N HIS A 566 4.11 37.91 -1.97
CA HIS A 566 5.41 38.15 -1.36
C HIS A 566 6.22 39.13 -2.19
N GLY A 567 6.77 40.16 -1.57
CA GLY A 567 7.50 41.16 -2.35
C GLY A 567 8.08 42.30 -1.53
N VAL A 568 8.41 43.40 -2.20
CA VAL A 568 9.03 44.59 -1.61
C VAL A 568 8.26 45.84 -2.01
N LEU A 569 7.96 46.71 -1.04
CA LEU A 569 7.42 48.03 -1.34
C LEU A 569 8.56 48.92 -1.86
N VAL A 570 8.54 49.29 -3.13
CA VAL A 570 9.58 50.10 -3.78
C VAL A 570 9.38 51.57 -3.50
N THR A 571 8.15 52.05 -3.64
CA THR A 571 7.79 53.47 -3.42
C THR A 571 6.47 53.60 -2.70
N GLY A 572 6.35 54.68 -1.91
CA GLY A 572 5.12 55.04 -1.20
C GLY A 572 4.98 54.36 0.16
N THR A 573 3.75 54.34 0.67
CA THR A 573 3.32 53.66 1.89
C THR A 573 2.05 52.89 1.56
N LEU A 574 2.01 51.59 1.84
CA LEU A 574 0.87 50.74 1.58
C LEU A 574 0.17 50.41 2.91
N LYS A 575 -1.15 50.66 2.97
CA LYS A 575 -1.96 50.45 4.17
C LYS A 575 -3.06 49.41 3.94
N ARG A 576 -3.48 48.78 5.01
CA ARG A 576 -4.68 47.94 4.96
C ARG A 576 -5.90 48.78 4.57
N GLY A 577 -6.64 48.34 3.59
CA GLY A 577 -7.81 49.02 3.03
C GLY A 577 -7.53 49.81 1.77
N ASP A 578 -6.25 50.01 1.40
CA ASP A 578 -5.90 50.73 0.17
C ASP A 578 -6.38 50.00 -1.08
N ALA A 579 -6.75 50.78 -2.08
CA ALA A 579 -7.06 50.27 -3.42
C ALA A 579 -5.79 50.27 -4.27
N VAL A 580 -5.52 49.15 -4.92
CA VAL A 580 -4.38 48.98 -5.81
C VAL A 580 -4.82 48.35 -7.13
N GLN A 581 -4.03 48.57 -8.17
CA GLN A 581 -4.12 47.80 -9.41
C GLN A 581 -3.10 46.65 -9.38
N ALA A 582 -3.57 45.43 -9.27
CA ALA A 582 -2.77 44.22 -9.29
C ALA A 582 -2.47 43.83 -10.76
N LYS A 583 -1.19 43.67 -11.11
CA LYS A 583 -0.74 43.38 -12.51
C LYS A 583 0.28 42.27 -12.49
N VAL A 584 -0.04 41.15 -13.11
CA VAL A 584 0.87 40.03 -13.32
C VAL A 584 1.91 40.37 -14.39
N ASP A 585 3.15 39.91 -14.21
CA ASP A 585 4.15 39.93 -15.27
C ASP A 585 3.71 38.99 -16.41
N THR A 586 3.30 39.62 -17.52
CA THR A 586 2.70 38.90 -18.68
C THR A 586 3.68 37.99 -19.37
N ASP A 587 4.97 38.36 -19.42
CA ASP A 587 6.00 37.62 -20.15
C ASP A 587 6.42 36.38 -19.35
N LEU A 588 6.64 36.54 -18.04
CA LEU A 588 6.92 35.42 -17.16
C LEU A 588 5.74 34.42 -17.10
N ARG A 589 4.50 34.91 -16.94
CA ARG A 589 3.31 34.06 -16.98
C ARG A 589 3.18 33.29 -18.29
N ALA A 590 3.34 33.96 -19.43
CA ALA A 590 3.25 33.34 -20.75
C ALA A 590 4.34 32.28 -20.95
N ALA A 591 5.56 32.53 -20.48
CA ALA A 591 6.64 31.53 -20.53
C ALA A 591 6.35 30.33 -19.61
N THR A 592 5.88 30.57 -18.39
CA THR A 592 5.51 29.52 -17.45
C THR A 592 4.37 28.64 -17.98
N VAL A 593 3.33 29.23 -18.59
CA VAL A 593 2.21 28.50 -19.19
C VAL A 593 2.67 27.61 -20.35
N ARG A 594 3.58 28.09 -21.20
CA ARG A 594 4.18 27.26 -22.27
C ARG A 594 4.96 26.08 -21.69
N ASN A 595 5.77 26.32 -20.66
CA ASN A 595 6.53 25.27 -19.99
C ASN A 595 5.62 24.27 -19.27
N HIS A 596 4.49 24.71 -18.71
CA HIS A 596 3.50 23.82 -18.13
C HIS A 596 2.91 22.87 -19.19
N SER A 597 2.48 23.43 -20.34
CA SER A 597 1.99 22.63 -21.47
C SER A 597 3.05 21.66 -21.99
N ALA A 598 4.30 22.12 -22.14
CA ALA A 598 5.43 21.26 -22.54
C ALA A 598 5.68 20.12 -21.54
N THR A 599 5.46 20.35 -20.24
CA THR A 599 5.58 19.29 -19.21
C THR A 599 4.54 18.19 -19.41
N HIS A 600 3.30 18.50 -19.76
CA HIS A 600 2.29 17.51 -20.10
C HIS A 600 2.63 16.71 -21.36
N LEU A 601 3.13 17.38 -22.40
CA LEU A 601 3.61 16.71 -23.61
C LEU A 601 4.78 15.78 -23.31
N MET A 602 5.73 16.23 -22.49
CA MET A 602 6.86 15.41 -22.02
C MET A 602 6.40 14.19 -21.24
N HIS A 603 5.42 14.32 -20.33
CA HIS A 603 4.87 13.19 -19.59
C HIS A 603 4.25 12.14 -20.53
N THR A 604 3.48 12.59 -21.52
CA THR A 604 2.89 11.70 -22.54
C THR A 604 3.97 11.01 -23.38
N ALA A 605 4.99 11.74 -23.81
CA ALA A 605 6.11 11.19 -24.58
C ALA A 605 6.93 10.18 -23.77
N LEU A 606 7.19 10.46 -22.49
CA LEU A 606 7.85 9.52 -21.56
C LEU A 606 7.06 8.22 -21.43
N ARG A 607 5.74 8.29 -21.27
CA ARG A 607 4.88 7.10 -21.21
C ARG A 607 4.87 6.32 -22.51
N THR A 608 4.87 7.01 -23.65
CA THR A 608 4.90 6.38 -24.97
C THR A 608 6.20 5.62 -25.23
N VAL A 609 7.35 6.19 -24.84
CA VAL A 609 8.68 5.62 -25.11
C VAL A 609 9.15 4.64 -24.06
N LEU A 610 8.86 4.91 -22.78
CA LEU A 610 9.36 4.12 -21.65
C LEU A 610 8.33 3.14 -21.09
N GLY A 611 7.03 3.37 -21.36
CA GLY A 611 5.93 2.52 -20.93
C GLY A 611 4.96 3.19 -19.96
N GLU A 612 3.78 2.59 -19.79
CA GLU A 612 2.67 3.13 -18.99
C GLU A 612 2.96 3.21 -17.48
N HIS A 613 4.02 2.52 -16.99
CA HIS A 613 4.47 2.60 -15.61
C HIS A 613 5.05 3.96 -15.22
N VAL A 614 5.35 4.82 -16.19
CA VAL A 614 5.85 6.16 -15.93
C VAL A 614 4.73 7.01 -15.32
N GLN A 615 4.94 7.40 -14.06
CA GLN A 615 4.05 8.25 -13.29
C GLN A 615 4.83 9.43 -12.72
N GLN A 616 4.22 10.59 -12.69
CA GLN A 616 4.79 11.78 -12.05
C GLN A 616 4.97 11.55 -10.55
N LYS A 617 6.13 11.94 -10.02
CA LYS A 617 6.47 11.96 -8.60
C LYS A 617 6.71 13.37 -8.07
N GLY A 618 7.14 14.27 -8.94
CA GLY A 618 7.34 15.67 -8.64
C GLY A 618 7.36 16.48 -9.93
N SER A 619 7.11 17.78 -9.80
CA SER A 619 7.23 18.72 -10.91
C SER A 619 7.63 20.09 -10.39
N LEU A 620 8.42 20.81 -11.19
CA LEU A 620 8.68 22.23 -11.03
C LEU A 620 8.59 22.86 -12.41
N VAL A 621 7.76 23.86 -12.55
CA VAL A 621 7.55 24.60 -13.81
C VAL A 621 7.72 26.08 -13.54
N ASP A 622 8.74 26.69 -14.11
CA ASP A 622 8.99 28.13 -14.09
C ASP A 622 9.15 28.69 -15.51
N ALA A 623 9.37 29.99 -15.65
CA ALA A 623 9.51 30.64 -16.95
C ALA A 623 10.77 30.19 -17.73
N GLY A 624 11.80 29.70 -17.04
CA GLY A 624 13.08 29.34 -17.66
C GLY A 624 13.29 27.84 -17.86
N LYS A 625 12.60 26.99 -17.08
CA LYS A 625 12.82 25.54 -17.09
C LYS A 625 11.64 24.75 -16.54
N THR A 626 11.68 23.46 -16.84
CA THR A 626 10.84 22.47 -16.15
C THR A 626 11.72 21.38 -15.51
N ARG A 627 11.31 20.85 -14.35
CA ARG A 627 11.80 19.61 -13.77
C ARG A 627 10.63 18.66 -13.64
N PHE A 628 10.82 17.44 -14.09
CA PHE A 628 9.80 16.40 -14.03
C PHE A 628 10.41 15.14 -13.46
N ASP A 629 10.02 14.82 -12.23
CA ASP A 629 10.47 13.61 -11.52
C ASP A 629 9.46 12.50 -11.79
N PHE A 630 9.91 11.34 -12.24
CA PHE A 630 9.01 10.25 -12.64
C PHE A 630 9.55 8.88 -12.26
N THR A 631 8.63 7.89 -12.23
CA THR A 631 8.99 6.49 -11.96
C THR A 631 9.57 5.84 -13.22
N HIS A 632 10.79 5.33 -13.11
CA HIS A 632 11.39 4.44 -14.12
C HIS A 632 12.47 3.59 -13.44
N ASN A 633 12.57 2.33 -13.84
CA ASN A 633 13.43 1.33 -13.18
C ASN A 633 14.84 1.22 -13.78
N ALA A 634 15.11 1.92 -14.88
CA ALA A 634 16.39 1.89 -15.57
C ALA A 634 16.84 3.31 -15.98
N PRO A 635 18.12 3.56 -16.24
CA PRO A 635 18.55 4.80 -16.87
C PRO A 635 17.90 4.97 -18.24
N VAL A 636 17.42 6.19 -18.52
CA VAL A 636 16.89 6.53 -19.84
C VAL A 636 18.07 6.63 -20.81
N THR A 637 18.02 5.87 -21.90
CA THR A 637 19.11 5.85 -22.89
C THR A 637 19.07 7.10 -23.78
N ASP A 638 20.21 7.46 -24.40
CA ASP A 638 20.30 8.57 -25.33
C ASP A 638 19.35 8.44 -26.53
N ALA A 639 19.08 7.23 -26.99
CA ALA A 639 18.13 6.97 -28.06
C ALA A 639 16.69 7.28 -27.62
N GLN A 640 16.32 6.86 -26.40
CA GLN A 640 15.02 7.16 -25.81
C GLN A 640 14.84 8.67 -25.55
N LEU A 641 15.88 9.34 -25.04
CA LEU A 641 15.85 10.80 -24.83
C LEU A 641 15.60 11.54 -26.14
N ARG A 642 16.31 11.19 -27.21
CA ARG A 642 16.08 11.79 -28.55
C ARG A 642 14.67 11.53 -29.08
N GLU A 643 14.14 10.34 -28.87
CA GLU A 643 12.78 10.03 -29.31
C GLU A 643 11.73 10.81 -28.50
N ILE A 644 11.89 10.94 -27.17
CA ILE A 644 11.04 11.75 -26.31
C ILE A 644 11.07 13.22 -26.77
N GLU A 645 12.26 13.77 -26.99
CA GLU A 645 12.44 15.13 -27.47
C GLU A 645 11.78 15.33 -28.84
N ARG A 646 11.95 14.39 -29.77
CA ARG A 646 11.33 14.40 -31.09
C ARG A 646 9.80 14.43 -31.02
N LEU A 647 9.22 13.60 -30.12
CA LEU A 647 7.76 13.56 -29.94
C LEU A 647 7.24 14.88 -29.37
N VAL A 648 7.87 15.42 -28.33
CA VAL A 648 7.48 16.69 -27.70
C VAL A 648 7.56 17.83 -28.71
N ASN A 649 8.68 17.96 -29.45
CA ASN A 649 8.86 19.01 -30.44
C ASN A 649 7.87 18.88 -31.59
N ARG A 650 7.55 17.67 -32.02
CA ARG A 650 6.53 17.45 -33.06
C ARG A 650 5.17 18.01 -32.64
N GLU A 651 4.73 17.70 -31.40
CA GLU A 651 3.43 18.19 -30.91
C GLU A 651 3.43 19.72 -30.74
N ILE A 652 4.54 20.31 -30.28
CA ILE A 652 4.68 21.76 -30.15
C ILE A 652 4.55 22.46 -31.54
N VAL A 653 5.11 21.86 -32.57
CA VAL A 653 5.07 22.45 -33.94
C VAL A 653 3.72 22.20 -34.63
N THR A 654 3.00 21.16 -34.26
CA THR A 654 1.73 20.79 -34.88
C THR A 654 0.56 21.66 -34.39
N ASN A 655 0.67 22.28 -33.20
CA ASN A 655 -0.37 23.13 -32.62
C ASN A 655 -0.08 24.63 -32.97
#